data_cc44baf296f864ff095262b9141cda03
#
_entry.id   cc44baf296f864ff095262b9141cda03
#
_cell.length_a   1.000
_cell.length_b   1.000
_cell.length_c   1.000
_cell.angle_alpha   90.00
_cell.angle_beta   90.00
_cell.angle_gamma   90.00
#
_symmetry.space_group_name_H-M   'P 1'
#
loop_
_entity.id
_entity.type
_entity.pdbx_description
1 polymer ?
#
loop_
_entity_poly.entity_id
_entity_poly.type
_entity_poly.pdbx_seq_one_letter_code
_entity_poly.pdbx_strand_id
1 'polypeptide(L)'
;MRCPRRLPKMMLAAILAVGIAFPAPALAFADDAADANKSAGESAVETTAISEGATQANDPALFDELVEGVDYRGLLVTLDEDSKINLLSEDGGESELAQGLADAGLAVTNQIESADGSTLAVADVADDMRASEAVAAAQEVPGVVSVQPNFVYRLVDEMPAGALDESAASIADEQVEGDEDISAQALGMPNDDYVYTRDPNEPYNQYWLYTTRITRAWNLAHTDNTVTVATLDTGVHFDHADLEDNLLMDYAWDAYNSKPLSASVPNGDRIGHGTMVAGIISARANNGIGLAGASFNATILPVKVFNDTGAPEATTASVLSGYKYVVDLATSKTVSNLRVINTSFGSYNTSSSSGYCLKDEALRKAIVSAKSAGIVTVCSGGNGKKDGEPRTDNIYPADFNECVAVTALNTDNTNCYWSDYNEKKNISAPGLLVTTTDATGGYSKASGTSMAAPIVSGVFALLFAAEPVATVDDACRAIYLTATPIQDPENDRTKTSGSKGVVNAEKAVNHLWGLGRTAFPDVSPGDWFFDAAYSMKARGAMTGDGVTGMFDPYKPMTRAMIAQVMYKKNAPNVISPSCNKPDVDQNEWYARAINWCVDRRIMTGYDDGSNLFGTNDTITREQMCKVVFSRSYSNLADASREKYDKLLGTEQTSDWAVPYVIWAVDRGVINGIDNHDGTYSLDPQGELTRCQAAQVFVNSINAGIM
;
A
#
# COMPACT_ATOMS: atom_id res chain seq x y z
N MET A 1 47.18 20.20 24.80
CA MET A 1 47.46 21.64 24.86
C MET A 1 46.39 22.38 24.04
N ARG A 2 45.61 23.21 24.79
CA ARG A 2 44.87 24.41 24.42
C ARG A 2 43.93 24.39 23.18
N CYS A 3 42.65 24.40 23.50
CA CYS A 3 41.48 25.11 22.98
C CYS A 3 41.75 26.60 22.70
N PRO A 4 40.77 27.43 22.25
CA PRO A 4 39.72 27.46 21.21
C PRO A 4 39.68 28.78 20.45
N ARG A 5 38.82 28.94 19.41
CA ARG A 5 38.35 30.29 19.03
C ARG A 5 36.89 30.31 18.58
N ARG A 6 36.23 31.30 19.14
CA ARG A 6 34.80 31.67 19.18
C ARG A 6 34.23 32.17 17.88
N LEU A 7 32.91 31.97 17.76
CA LEU A 7 31.95 32.68 16.89
C LEU A 7 31.93 34.21 17.08
N PRO A 8 31.39 34.98 16.14
CA PRO A 8 30.51 36.08 16.51
C PRO A 8 29.09 35.94 15.98
N LYS A 9 28.16 36.35 16.86
CA LYS A 9 26.75 36.66 16.60
C LYS A 9 26.67 38.01 15.89
N MET A 10 25.60 38.18 15.11
CA MET A 10 24.77 39.40 14.84
C MET A 10 24.20 39.28 13.41
N MET A 11 22.99 39.60 13.04
CA MET A 11 22.01 40.54 13.54
C MET A 11 20.64 40.19 12.97
N LEU A 12 19.62 40.32 13.82
CA LEU A 12 18.20 40.31 13.49
C LEU A 12 17.83 41.62 12.78
N ALA A 13 17.17 41.57 11.60
CA ALA A 13 16.49 42.70 11.03
C ALA A 13 15.06 42.35 10.70
N ALA A 14 14.15 42.97 11.44
CA ALA A 14 12.71 42.92 11.21
C ALA A 14 12.35 43.77 9.98
N ILE A 15 11.52 43.23 9.09
CA ILE A 15 10.80 44.01 8.07
C ILE A 15 9.30 43.83 8.29
N LEU A 16 8.66 44.99 8.55
CA LEU A 16 7.21 45.15 8.67
C LEU A 16 6.51 44.75 7.36
N ALA A 17 5.47 43.95 7.48
CA ALA A 17 4.51 43.72 6.42
C ALA A 17 3.45 44.81 6.44
N VAL A 18 3.33 45.55 5.33
CA VAL A 18 2.19 46.44 5.05
C VAL A 18 1.18 45.62 4.25
N GLY A 19 0.01 45.39 4.85
CA GLY A 19 -1.11 44.73 4.17
C GLY A 19 -1.79 45.70 3.21
N ILE A 20 -2.00 45.23 1.98
CA ILE A 20 -2.97 45.82 1.05
C ILE A 20 -3.94 44.72 0.66
N ALA A 21 -5.18 44.84 1.12
CA ALA A 21 -6.30 44.00 0.74
C ALA A 21 -6.84 44.45 -0.61
N PHE A 22 -7.00 43.52 -1.57
CA PHE A 22 -7.84 43.70 -2.74
C PHE A 22 -9.04 42.74 -2.65
N PRO A 23 -10.25 43.22 -2.98
CA PRO A 23 -11.44 42.37 -2.92
C PRO A 23 -11.55 41.47 -4.16
N ALA A 24 -11.95 40.24 -3.93
CA ALA A 24 -12.31 39.30 -4.97
C ALA A 24 -13.70 39.60 -5.54
N PRO A 25 -13.93 39.45 -6.86
CA PRO A 25 -15.27 39.55 -7.41
C PRO A 25 -16.02 38.24 -7.22
N ALA A 26 -17.23 38.36 -6.66
CA ALA A 26 -18.22 37.28 -6.62
C ALA A 26 -18.77 37.04 -8.03
N LEU A 27 -18.66 35.80 -8.49
CA LEU A 27 -19.42 35.32 -9.66
C LEU A 27 -20.60 34.50 -9.14
N ALA A 28 -21.78 35.08 -9.30
CA ALA A 28 -23.07 34.43 -9.14
C ALA A 28 -23.30 33.52 -10.36
N PHE A 29 -23.60 32.27 -10.13
CA PHE A 29 -24.24 31.37 -11.12
C PHE A 29 -25.73 31.32 -10.79
N ALA A 30 -26.52 31.71 -11.77
CA ALA A 30 -27.97 31.68 -11.74
C ALA A 30 -28.47 30.24 -11.94
N ASP A 31 -29.52 29.89 -11.18
CA ASP A 31 -30.41 28.78 -11.44
C ASP A 31 -31.16 28.97 -12.76
N ASP A 32 -31.15 27.95 -13.62
CA ASP A 32 -32.18 27.71 -14.60
C ASP A 32 -32.16 26.21 -15.00
N ALA A 33 -33.08 25.43 -14.45
CA ALA A 33 -33.64 24.25 -15.08
C ALA A 33 -34.89 23.78 -14.30
N ALA A 34 -36.03 24.35 -14.68
CA ALA A 34 -37.33 23.76 -14.42
C ALA A 34 -37.92 23.25 -15.74
N ASP A 35 -38.68 22.13 -15.61
CA ASP A 35 -39.58 21.52 -16.58
C ASP A 35 -39.02 20.55 -17.61
N ALA A 36 -39.06 19.27 -17.22
CA ALA A 36 -39.67 18.19 -18.02
C ALA A 36 -39.63 16.85 -17.29
N ASN A 37 -40.65 16.51 -16.55
CA ASN A 37 -41.16 15.13 -16.54
C ASN A 37 -42.51 15.04 -15.80
N LYS A 38 -43.58 14.83 -16.57
CA LYS A 38 -44.85 14.29 -16.08
C LYS A 38 -45.10 12.96 -16.74
N SER A 39 -45.39 11.99 -15.92
CA SER A 39 -46.06 10.70 -16.13
C SER A 39 -45.19 9.45 -16.06
N ALA A 40 -45.24 8.78 -14.92
CA ALA A 40 -45.59 7.35 -14.80
C ALA A 40 -45.63 6.92 -13.31
N GLY A 41 -46.79 6.55 -12.88
CA GLY A 41 -47.11 5.44 -11.97
C GLY A 41 -46.47 5.41 -10.57
N GLU A 42 -47.19 5.91 -9.58
CA GLU A 42 -47.00 5.60 -8.16
C GLU A 42 -47.23 4.11 -7.91
N SER A 43 -46.22 3.42 -7.40
CA SER A 43 -46.38 2.31 -6.46
C SER A 43 -45.54 2.63 -5.23
N ALA A 44 -46.24 3.01 -4.16
CA ALA A 44 -45.63 3.27 -2.86
C ALA A 44 -45.04 1.97 -2.31
N VAL A 45 -43.73 1.85 -2.28
CA VAL A 45 -43.02 1.00 -1.34
C VAL A 45 -42.72 1.89 -0.15
N GLU A 46 -43.35 1.63 0.96
CA GLU A 46 -43.01 2.20 2.27
C GLU A 46 -41.53 1.86 2.56
N THR A 47 -40.64 2.78 2.26
CA THR A 47 -39.34 2.84 2.88
C THR A 47 -39.55 3.28 4.31
N THR A 48 -39.64 2.32 5.23
CA THR A 48 -39.37 2.61 6.64
C THR A 48 -37.95 3.16 6.70
N ALA A 49 -37.83 4.49 6.75
CA ALA A 49 -36.65 5.15 7.21
C ALA A 49 -36.39 4.63 8.63
N ILE A 50 -35.38 3.74 8.72
CA ILE A 50 -34.74 3.47 10.00
C ILE A 50 -34.06 4.80 10.32
N SER A 51 -34.68 5.59 11.18
CA SER A 51 -34.05 6.73 11.82
C SER A 51 -32.70 6.23 12.32
N GLU A 52 -31.61 6.94 11.97
CA GLU A 52 -30.39 6.85 12.71
C GLU A 52 -30.72 7.12 14.17
N GLY A 53 -31.02 6.03 14.90
CA GLY A 53 -31.24 6.07 16.33
C GLY A 53 -29.98 6.64 16.92
N ALA A 54 -30.13 7.66 17.73
CA ALA A 54 -29.12 8.22 18.60
C ALA A 54 -28.19 7.08 19.03
N THR A 55 -26.88 7.25 18.81
CA THR A 55 -25.83 6.41 19.33
C THR A 55 -26.12 6.10 20.79
N GLN A 56 -26.76 4.96 21.06
CA GLN A 56 -26.73 4.40 22.41
C GLN A 56 -25.26 4.04 22.63
N ALA A 57 -24.57 4.88 23.36
CA ALA A 57 -23.35 4.52 24.04
C ALA A 57 -23.59 3.14 24.64
N ASN A 58 -22.67 2.20 24.45
CA ASN A 58 -22.73 0.82 24.88
C ASN A 58 -23.54 0.70 26.16
N ASP A 59 -24.80 0.17 26.07
CA ASP A 59 -25.65 0.00 27.21
C ASP A 59 -24.95 -0.99 28.16
N PRO A 60 -24.60 -0.62 29.40
CA PRO A 60 -23.93 -1.52 30.32
C PRO A 60 -24.63 -2.85 30.50
N ALA A 61 -25.96 -2.90 30.38
CA ALA A 61 -26.73 -4.14 30.48
C ALA A 61 -26.36 -5.17 29.40
N LEU A 62 -25.87 -4.73 28.25
CA LEU A 62 -25.41 -5.62 27.18
C LEU A 62 -24.05 -6.29 27.49
N PHE A 63 -23.28 -5.76 28.44
CA PHE A 63 -21.99 -6.36 28.83
C PHE A 63 -22.20 -7.67 29.61
N ASP A 64 -23.30 -7.83 30.32
CA ASP A 64 -23.64 -9.07 31.00
C ASP A 64 -24.00 -10.23 30.05
N GLU A 65 -24.19 -9.95 28.77
CA GLU A 65 -24.39 -10.95 27.73
C GLU A 65 -23.09 -11.48 27.13
N LEU A 66 -21.97 -10.78 27.35
CA LEU A 66 -20.65 -11.21 26.95
C LEU A 66 -20.07 -12.18 27.99
N VAL A 67 -19.24 -13.11 27.51
CA VAL A 67 -18.59 -14.09 28.36
C VAL A 67 -17.15 -13.63 28.64
N GLU A 68 -16.85 -13.31 29.90
CA GLU A 68 -15.48 -13.01 30.30
C GLU A 68 -14.56 -14.21 30.05
N GLY A 69 -13.36 -13.93 29.59
CA GLY A 69 -12.44 -14.99 29.21
C GLY A 69 -12.65 -15.52 27.79
N VAL A 70 -13.78 -15.17 27.13
CA VAL A 70 -14.08 -15.53 25.74
C VAL A 70 -14.22 -14.29 24.86
N ASP A 71 -15.12 -13.37 25.23
CA ASP A 71 -15.42 -12.18 24.43
C ASP A 71 -14.64 -10.95 24.87
N TYR A 72 -14.22 -10.90 26.13
CA TYR A 72 -13.43 -9.82 26.72
C TYR A 72 -12.52 -10.30 27.87
N ARG A 73 -11.53 -9.48 28.25
CA ARG A 73 -10.58 -9.68 29.35
C ARG A 73 -10.60 -8.44 30.23
N GLY A 74 -11.45 -8.39 31.24
CA GLY A 74 -11.62 -7.21 32.09
C GLY A 74 -12.19 -6.01 31.34
N LEU A 75 -12.06 -4.83 31.93
CA LEU A 75 -12.60 -3.58 31.43
C LEU A 75 -11.50 -2.58 31.07
N LEU A 76 -11.82 -1.66 30.16
CA LEU A 76 -11.01 -0.48 29.84
C LEU A 76 -11.72 0.75 30.39
N VAL A 77 -11.07 1.48 31.26
CA VAL A 77 -11.54 2.73 31.86
C VAL A 77 -10.77 3.89 31.24
N THR A 78 -11.45 4.69 30.44
CA THR A 78 -10.86 5.92 29.88
C THR A 78 -10.87 7.01 30.96
N LEU A 79 -9.72 7.65 31.15
CA LEU A 79 -9.50 8.68 32.16
C LEU A 79 -9.50 10.06 31.53
N ASP A 80 -9.87 11.09 32.30
CA ASP A 80 -9.69 12.48 31.88
C ASP A 80 -8.19 12.87 31.82
N GLU A 81 -7.90 14.02 31.19
CA GLU A 81 -6.52 14.48 30.97
C GLU A 81 -5.75 14.75 32.28
N ASP A 82 -6.47 15.10 33.36
CA ASP A 82 -5.89 15.47 34.65
C ASP A 82 -5.72 14.27 35.60
N SER A 83 -6.37 13.14 35.30
CA SER A 83 -6.52 11.97 36.19
C SER A 83 -5.56 10.83 35.83
N LYS A 84 -4.24 11.10 35.68
CA LYS A 84 -3.26 10.03 35.49
C LYS A 84 -3.11 9.21 36.76
N ILE A 85 -3.47 7.93 36.69
CA ILE A 85 -3.20 6.98 37.79
C ILE A 85 -1.69 6.77 37.86
N ASN A 86 -1.10 7.20 38.97
CA ASN A 86 0.30 6.88 39.25
C ASN A 86 0.34 5.47 39.90
N LEU A 87 0.27 4.42 39.09
CA LEU A 87 0.32 3.01 39.53
C LEU A 87 1.68 2.62 40.14
N LEU A 88 2.68 3.46 39.96
CA LEU A 88 4.07 3.22 40.38
C LEU A 88 4.59 4.27 41.36
N SER A 89 3.72 4.86 42.18
CA SER A 89 4.24 5.74 43.23
C SER A 89 5.04 4.90 44.25
N GLU A 90 6.36 5.06 44.26
CA GLU A 90 7.28 4.44 45.23
C GLU A 90 6.94 4.83 46.69
N ASP A 91 6.06 5.80 46.91
CA ASP A 91 5.66 6.35 48.19
C ASP A 91 4.38 5.70 48.79
N GLY A 92 3.80 4.66 48.16
CA GLY A 92 2.75 3.83 48.74
C GLY A 92 1.41 4.53 49.01
N GLY A 93 1.13 5.69 48.39
CA GLY A 93 -0.16 6.36 48.46
C GLY A 93 -1.02 5.94 47.24
N GLU A 94 -2.08 5.19 47.44
CA GLU A 94 -3.11 4.95 46.41
C GLU A 94 -3.74 6.32 46.05
N SER A 95 -3.85 6.61 44.75
CA SER A 95 -4.56 7.81 44.28
C SER A 95 -6.06 7.69 44.62
N GLU A 96 -6.73 8.84 44.89
CA GLU A 96 -8.18 8.85 45.14
C GLU A 96 -8.96 8.13 43.97
N LEU A 97 -8.44 8.22 42.78
CA LEU A 97 -8.99 7.55 41.61
C LEU A 97 -8.80 6.02 41.66
N ALA A 98 -7.59 5.55 42.03
CA ALA A 98 -7.34 4.10 42.16
C ALA A 98 -8.21 3.48 43.25
N GLN A 99 -8.35 4.17 44.38
CA GLN A 99 -9.24 3.75 45.45
C GLN A 99 -10.72 3.77 45.00
N GLY A 100 -11.16 4.82 44.29
CA GLY A 100 -12.52 4.91 43.75
C GLY A 100 -12.84 3.78 42.77
N LEU A 101 -11.90 3.39 41.92
CA LEU A 101 -12.05 2.24 41.01
C LEU A 101 -12.08 0.91 41.80
N ALA A 102 -11.27 0.78 42.82
CA ALA A 102 -11.26 -0.42 43.70
C ALA A 102 -12.59 -0.52 44.48
N ASP A 103 -13.14 0.58 44.97
CA ASP A 103 -14.46 0.63 45.63
C ASP A 103 -15.60 0.33 44.67
N ALA A 104 -15.41 0.61 43.37
CA ALA A 104 -16.29 0.24 42.27
C ALA A 104 -16.13 -1.23 41.80
N GLY A 105 -15.29 -2.02 42.46
CA GLY A 105 -15.04 -3.42 42.13
C GLY A 105 -14.07 -3.65 40.98
N LEU A 106 -13.22 -2.67 40.67
CA LEU A 106 -12.23 -2.74 39.60
C LEU A 106 -10.81 -2.77 40.14
N ALA A 107 -10.09 -3.86 39.89
CA ALA A 107 -8.68 -3.99 40.20
C ALA A 107 -7.83 -3.55 38.97
N VAL A 108 -7.23 -2.38 39.04
CA VAL A 108 -6.39 -1.88 37.94
C VAL A 108 -5.12 -2.72 37.84
N THR A 109 -4.88 -3.30 36.66
CA THR A 109 -3.76 -4.20 36.40
C THR A 109 -2.70 -3.55 35.50
N ASN A 110 -3.11 -2.60 34.66
CA ASN A 110 -2.21 -1.92 33.73
C ASN A 110 -2.76 -0.53 33.35
N GLN A 111 -1.91 0.31 32.80
CA GLN A 111 -2.27 1.58 32.19
C GLN A 111 -1.63 1.70 30.82
N ILE A 112 -2.40 2.16 29.85
CA ILE A 112 -1.96 2.35 28.48
C ILE A 112 -2.33 3.74 27.98
N GLU A 113 -1.62 4.23 26.97
CA GLU A 113 -2.00 5.41 26.21
C GLU A 113 -2.49 4.97 24.84
N SER A 114 -3.57 5.57 24.36
CA SER A 114 -4.10 5.39 23.02
C SER A 114 -3.52 6.40 22.03
N ALA A 115 -3.65 6.12 20.72
CA ALA A 115 -3.18 6.99 19.66
C ALA A 115 -3.88 8.35 19.60
N ASP A 116 -5.07 8.49 20.20
CA ASP A 116 -5.79 9.75 20.34
C ASP A 116 -5.33 10.59 21.53
N GLY A 117 -4.34 10.12 22.27
CA GLY A 117 -3.83 10.76 23.49
C GLY A 117 -4.59 10.41 24.76
N SER A 118 -5.66 9.61 24.67
CA SER A 118 -6.40 9.16 25.86
C SER A 118 -5.55 8.23 26.71
N THR A 119 -5.66 8.37 28.04
CA THR A 119 -5.11 7.43 29.01
C THR A 119 -6.21 6.44 29.43
N LEU A 120 -5.89 5.14 29.40
CA LEU A 120 -6.82 4.09 29.77
C LEU A 120 -6.22 3.19 30.84
N ALA A 121 -7.01 2.89 31.87
CA ALA A 121 -6.68 1.85 32.83
C ALA A 121 -7.29 0.51 32.36
N VAL A 122 -6.49 -0.55 32.41
CA VAL A 122 -6.95 -1.93 32.22
C VAL A 122 -7.25 -2.47 33.61
N ALA A 123 -8.47 -2.97 33.83
CA ALA A 123 -8.90 -3.41 35.16
C ALA A 123 -9.65 -4.73 35.08
N ASP A 124 -9.39 -5.61 36.03
CA ASP A 124 -10.16 -6.83 36.24
C ASP A 124 -11.41 -6.52 37.10
N VAL A 125 -12.52 -7.19 36.80
CA VAL A 125 -13.76 -7.10 37.61
C VAL A 125 -13.68 -8.05 38.79
N ALA A 126 -14.16 -7.64 39.97
CA ALA A 126 -14.21 -8.49 41.13
C ALA A 126 -15.11 -9.73 40.89
N ASP A 127 -14.66 -10.91 41.33
CA ASP A 127 -15.32 -12.21 41.07
C ASP A 127 -16.80 -12.29 41.47
N ASP A 128 -17.24 -11.44 42.42
CA ASP A 128 -18.60 -11.42 42.95
C ASP A 128 -19.47 -10.31 42.34
N MET A 129 -18.96 -9.59 41.35
CA MET A 129 -19.64 -8.45 40.71
C MET A 129 -19.88 -8.72 39.22
N ARG A 130 -21.06 -8.29 38.70
CA ARG A 130 -21.32 -8.32 37.25
C ARG A 130 -20.63 -7.18 36.54
N ALA A 131 -20.23 -7.40 35.28
CA ALA A 131 -19.60 -6.37 34.48
C ALA A 131 -20.44 -5.09 34.36
N SER A 132 -21.77 -5.21 34.20
CA SER A 132 -22.69 -4.06 34.15
C SER A 132 -22.70 -3.25 35.45
N GLU A 133 -22.62 -3.91 36.62
CA GLU A 133 -22.56 -3.26 37.93
C GLU A 133 -21.27 -2.53 38.15
N ALA A 134 -20.11 -3.17 37.77
CA ALA A 134 -18.80 -2.55 37.84
C ALA A 134 -18.70 -1.32 36.91
N VAL A 135 -19.23 -1.41 35.69
CA VAL A 135 -19.27 -0.28 34.75
C VAL A 135 -20.06 0.89 35.31
N ALA A 136 -21.28 0.61 35.83
CA ALA A 136 -22.15 1.65 36.41
C ALA A 136 -21.47 2.34 37.60
N ALA A 137 -20.84 1.56 38.51
CA ALA A 137 -20.12 2.10 39.65
C ALA A 137 -18.90 2.91 39.25
N ALA A 138 -18.11 2.43 38.28
CA ALA A 138 -16.90 3.11 37.79
C ALA A 138 -17.22 4.43 37.08
N GLN A 139 -18.36 4.53 36.39
CA GLN A 139 -18.78 5.77 35.72
C GLN A 139 -19.08 6.91 36.69
N GLU A 140 -19.38 6.60 37.95
CA GLU A 140 -19.58 7.60 39.01
C GLU A 140 -18.30 8.06 39.68
N VAL A 141 -17.15 7.41 39.38
CA VAL A 141 -15.83 7.77 39.95
C VAL A 141 -15.31 9.04 39.28
N PRO A 142 -14.98 10.10 40.05
CA PRO A 142 -14.42 11.31 39.49
C PRO A 142 -13.12 11.03 38.70
N GLY A 143 -13.02 11.59 37.48
CA GLY A 143 -11.88 11.35 36.59
C GLY A 143 -12.09 10.22 35.57
N VAL A 144 -13.20 9.48 35.67
CA VAL A 144 -13.59 8.48 34.65
C VAL A 144 -14.44 9.13 33.56
N VAL A 145 -14.01 8.98 32.31
CA VAL A 145 -14.71 9.50 31.12
C VAL A 145 -15.66 8.45 30.53
N SER A 146 -15.19 7.20 30.43
CA SER A 146 -15.99 6.09 29.90
C SER A 146 -15.41 4.76 30.32
N VAL A 147 -16.25 3.73 30.32
CA VAL A 147 -15.86 2.34 30.62
C VAL A 147 -16.43 1.45 29.53
N GLN A 148 -15.60 0.53 29.03
CA GLN A 148 -16.00 -0.46 28.02
C GLN A 148 -15.30 -1.80 28.27
N PRO A 149 -15.78 -2.93 27.68
CA PRO A 149 -15.04 -4.18 27.70
C PRO A 149 -13.68 -4.06 27.01
N ASN A 150 -12.67 -4.74 27.55
CA ASN A 150 -11.40 -5.00 26.88
C ASN A 150 -11.61 -6.22 25.95
N PHE A 151 -12.21 -6.00 24.77
CA PHE A 151 -12.63 -7.04 23.84
C PHE A 151 -11.47 -7.94 23.42
N VAL A 152 -11.80 -9.21 23.14
CA VAL A 152 -10.87 -10.19 22.58
C VAL A 152 -10.99 -10.20 21.05
N TYR A 153 -9.86 -10.04 20.41
CA TYR A 153 -9.68 -10.18 18.96
C TYR A 153 -9.01 -11.50 18.65
N ARG A 154 -9.47 -12.17 17.61
CA ARG A 154 -8.90 -13.42 17.13
C ARG A 154 -8.42 -13.27 15.69
N LEU A 155 -7.48 -14.10 15.32
CA LEU A 155 -7.22 -14.32 13.91
C LEU A 155 -8.56 -14.73 13.29
N VAL A 156 -8.91 -14.12 12.17
CA VAL A 156 -10.13 -14.51 11.46
C VAL A 156 -9.87 -15.95 11.01
N ASP A 157 -10.50 -16.91 11.70
CA ASP A 157 -10.17 -18.32 11.73
C ASP A 157 -9.88 -18.90 10.34
N GLU A 158 -8.94 -19.85 10.29
CA GLU A 158 -8.76 -20.73 9.15
C GLU A 158 -10.11 -21.33 8.73
N MET A 159 -10.30 -21.47 7.43
CA MET A 159 -11.52 -22.05 6.85
C MET A 159 -11.92 -23.33 7.58
N PRO A 160 -13.22 -23.59 7.78
CA PRO A 160 -13.69 -24.86 8.32
C PRO A 160 -13.05 -26.03 7.57
N ALA A 161 -12.53 -27.01 8.31
CA ALA A 161 -11.98 -28.23 7.73
C ALA A 161 -13.04 -28.89 6.83
N GLY A 162 -12.81 -28.92 5.52
CA GLY A 162 -13.78 -29.40 4.52
C GLY A 162 -14.29 -28.32 3.55
N ALA A 163 -13.96 -27.05 3.76
CA ALA A 163 -14.30 -25.96 2.84
C ALA A 163 -13.42 -25.94 1.57
N LEU A 164 -12.41 -26.79 1.50
CA LEU A 164 -11.68 -27.08 0.27
C LEU A 164 -12.51 -28.10 -0.55
N ASP A 165 -13.57 -27.62 -1.21
CA ASP A 165 -14.16 -28.38 -2.29
C ASP A 165 -13.20 -28.33 -3.48
N GLU A 166 -12.50 -29.43 -3.71
CA GLU A 166 -11.59 -29.58 -4.87
C GLU A 166 -12.33 -29.36 -6.21
N SER A 167 -13.66 -29.37 -6.22
CA SER A 167 -14.48 -29.06 -7.41
C SER A 167 -14.49 -27.57 -7.76
N ALA A 168 -14.22 -26.68 -6.82
CA ALA A 168 -14.05 -25.25 -7.10
C ALA A 168 -12.70 -24.92 -7.78
N ALA A 169 -11.81 -25.88 -7.90
CA ALA A 169 -10.50 -25.76 -8.56
C ALA A 169 -10.59 -25.93 -10.10
N SER A 170 -11.77 -26.18 -10.68
CA SER A 170 -11.94 -26.18 -12.12
C SER A 170 -12.02 -24.76 -12.65
N ILE A 171 -10.89 -24.25 -13.08
CA ILE A 171 -10.81 -22.97 -13.78
C ILE A 171 -11.62 -23.10 -15.06
N ALA A 172 -12.67 -22.29 -15.20
CA ALA A 172 -13.22 -21.98 -16.49
C ALA A 172 -12.14 -21.24 -17.28
N ASP A 173 -11.60 -21.89 -18.28
CA ASP A 173 -10.66 -21.35 -19.28
C ASP A 173 -11.43 -20.39 -20.21
N GLU A 174 -12.21 -19.48 -19.66
CA GLU A 174 -13.05 -18.55 -20.43
C GLU A 174 -12.78 -17.09 -20.01
N GLN A 175 -12.05 -16.47 -20.93
CA GLN A 175 -12.14 -15.04 -21.27
C GLN A 175 -11.68 -14.03 -20.22
N VAL A 176 -10.38 -13.89 -20.12
CA VAL A 176 -9.83 -12.54 -20.06
C VAL A 176 -9.66 -12.08 -21.51
N GLU A 177 -10.74 -11.54 -22.10
CA GLU A 177 -10.68 -10.94 -23.43
C GLU A 177 -9.60 -9.84 -23.45
N GLY A 178 -8.58 -10.03 -24.28
CA GLY A 178 -7.65 -8.99 -24.67
C GLY A 178 -6.22 -9.08 -24.15
N ASP A 179 -5.79 -10.13 -23.48
CA ASP A 179 -4.37 -10.37 -23.22
C ASP A 179 -3.80 -11.31 -24.28
N GLU A 180 -3.38 -10.73 -25.44
CA GLU A 180 -2.40 -11.40 -26.29
C GLU A 180 -1.20 -11.83 -25.43
N ASP A 181 -0.66 -13.02 -25.71
CA ASP A 181 0.52 -13.63 -25.10
C ASP A 181 1.73 -12.65 -25.08
N ILE A 182 1.70 -11.70 -24.17
CA ILE A 182 2.88 -10.89 -23.86
C ILE A 182 3.75 -11.80 -23.00
N SER A 183 4.87 -12.27 -23.56
CA SER A 183 5.83 -13.08 -22.82
C SER A 183 6.17 -12.42 -21.48
N ALA A 184 6.32 -13.18 -20.40
CA ALA A 184 6.62 -12.67 -19.05
C ALA A 184 7.81 -11.67 -19.02
N GLN A 185 8.76 -11.84 -19.93
CA GLN A 185 9.89 -10.91 -20.12
C GLN A 185 9.48 -9.52 -20.64
N ALA A 186 8.32 -9.38 -21.31
CA ALA A 186 7.87 -8.08 -21.84
C ALA A 186 7.20 -7.18 -20.79
N LEU A 187 6.91 -7.69 -19.59
CA LEU A 187 6.18 -6.97 -18.54
C LEU A 187 7.06 -6.42 -17.41
N GLY A 188 8.41 -6.52 -17.49
CA GLY A 188 9.27 -6.14 -16.37
C GLY A 188 8.98 -6.92 -15.09
N MET A 189 8.54 -8.18 -15.25
CA MET A 189 8.21 -9.06 -14.13
C MET A 189 9.44 -9.36 -13.29
N PRO A 190 9.30 -9.45 -11.97
CA PRO A 190 10.41 -9.85 -11.09
C PRO A 190 10.87 -11.27 -11.43
N ASN A 191 12.12 -11.59 -11.11
CA ASN A 191 12.77 -12.86 -11.46
C ASN A 191 12.51 -14.00 -10.45
N ASP A 192 11.50 -13.88 -9.61
CA ASP A 192 11.18 -14.77 -8.51
C ASP A 192 10.41 -16.01 -9.03
N ASP A 193 10.67 -17.18 -8.44
CA ASP A 193 10.30 -18.49 -8.99
C ASP A 193 8.79 -18.67 -9.21
N TYR A 194 7.93 -18.11 -8.32
CA TYR A 194 6.50 -18.40 -8.29
C TYR A 194 5.61 -17.32 -8.94
N VAL A 195 6.21 -16.28 -9.49
CA VAL A 195 5.46 -15.18 -10.12
C VAL A 195 4.90 -15.53 -11.49
N TYR A 196 5.54 -16.46 -12.21
CA TYR A 196 5.29 -16.66 -13.64
C TYR A 196 4.12 -17.56 -14.01
N THR A 197 3.63 -18.39 -13.09
CA THR A 197 2.53 -19.30 -13.40
C THR A 197 1.18 -18.71 -12.98
N ARG A 198 0.18 -18.86 -13.86
CA ARG A 198 -1.21 -18.47 -13.60
C ARG A 198 -2.08 -19.65 -13.18
N ASP A 199 -1.59 -20.87 -13.32
CA ASP A 199 -2.34 -22.08 -12.96
C ASP A 199 -2.43 -22.19 -11.42
N PRO A 200 -3.63 -22.04 -10.82
CA PRO A 200 -3.79 -22.16 -9.38
C PRO A 200 -3.53 -23.57 -8.85
N ASN A 201 -3.47 -24.59 -9.73
CA ASN A 201 -3.14 -25.95 -9.34
C ASN A 201 -1.64 -26.21 -9.24
N GLU A 202 -0.82 -25.31 -9.84
CA GLU A 202 0.63 -25.40 -9.65
C GLU A 202 0.99 -25.10 -8.19
N PRO A 203 1.89 -25.89 -7.60
CA PRO A 203 2.39 -25.57 -6.27
C PRO A 203 3.04 -24.16 -6.30
N TYR A 204 2.63 -23.31 -5.37
CA TYR A 204 3.25 -21.99 -5.17
C TYR A 204 3.12 -21.01 -6.33
N ASN A 205 1.97 -20.93 -7.02
CA ASN A 205 1.69 -19.85 -7.96
C ASN A 205 1.15 -18.60 -7.25
N GLN A 206 1.32 -17.44 -7.86
CA GLN A 206 0.78 -16.17 -7.40
C GLN A 206 -0.33 -15.65 -8.34
N TYR A 207 -1.35 -16.49 -8.64
CA TYR A 207 -2.48 -16.12 -9.51
C TYR A 207 -3.11 -14.78 -9.13
N TRP A 208 -3.13 -14.46 -7.84
CA TRP A 208 -3.74 -13.27 -7.28
C TRP A 208 -3.10 -11.95 -7.75
N LEU A 209 -1.82 -11.96 -8.13
CA LEU A 209 -1.14 -10.81 -8.74
C LEU A 209 -1.77 -10.42 -10.08
N TYR A 210 -2.17 -11.40 -10.87
CA TYR A 210 -2.79 -11.18 -12.18
C TYR A 210 -4.25 -10.78 -12.05
N THR A 211 -5.01 -11.44 -11.19
CA THR A 211 -6.41 -11.13 -10.89
C THR A 211 -6.59 -9.66 -10.50
N THR A 212 -5.71 -9.15 -9.66
CA THR A 212 -5.75 -7.78 -9.14
C THR A 212 -5.02 -6.76 -10.01
N ARG A 213 -4.47 -7.19 -11.15
CA ARG A 213 -3.68 -6.35 -12.08
C ARG A 213 -2.43 -5.72 -11.41
N ILE A 214 -1.92 -6.31 -10.35
CA ILE A 214 -0.72 -5.85 -9.66
C ILE A 214 0.49 -5.93 -10.58
N THR A 215 0.63 -7.01 -11.36
CA THR A 215 1.72 -7.15 -12.34
C THR A 215 1.77 -6.01 -13.36
N ARG A 216 0.62 -5.47 -13.73
CA ARG A 216 0.53 -4.29 -14.61
C ARG A 216 0.81 -2.98 -13.88
N ALA A 217 0.35 -2.88 -12.61
CA ALA A 217 0.65 -1.72 -11.78
C ALA A 217 2.17 -1.58 -11.51
N TRP A 218 2.93 -2.68 -11.46
CA TRP A 218 4.39 -2.63 -11.32
C TRP A 218 5.10 -1.95 -12.49
N ASN A 219 4.52 -1.93 -13.69
CA ASN A 219 5.05 -1.13 -14.80
C ASN A 219 4.90 0.38 -14.56
N LEU A 220 3.97 0.77 -13.71
CA LEU A 220 3.65 2.16 -13.38
C LEU A 220 4.39 2.62 -12.11
N ALA A 221 4.36 1.82 -11.05
CA ALA A 221 4.91 2.19 -9.74
C ALA A 221 5.53 0.99 -9.03
N HIS A 222 6.64 1.23 -8.31
CA HIS A 222 7.24 0.33 -7.33
C HIS A 222 7.39 1.08 -6.02
N THR A 223 7.32 0.39 -4.89
CA THR A 223 7.61 1.03 -3.60
C THR A 223 9.11 1.18 -3.37
N ASP A 224 9.91 0.17 -3.74
CA ASP A 224 11.37 0.18 -3.58
C ASP A 224 11.81 0.76 -2.21
N ASN A 225 11.17 0.30 -1.14
CA ASN A 225 11.34 0.72 0.26
C ASN A 225 11.02 2.20 0.55
N THR A 226 10.25 2.86 -0.32
CA THR A 226 9.83 4.27 -0.11
C THR A 226 8.55 4.41 0.71
N VAL A 227 7.80 3.32 0.91
CA VAL A 227 6.58 3.27 1.71
C VAL A 227 6.71 2.20 2.78
N THR A 228 6.26 2.51 3.98
CA THR A 228 6.21 1.55 5.10
C THR A 228 4.77 1.11 5.36
N VAL A 229 4.59 -0.19 5.52
CA VAL A 229 3.35 -0.86 5.92
C VAL A 229 3.56 -1.47 7.29
N ALA A 230 2.75 -1.10 8.27
CA ALA A 230 2.74 -1.76 9.58
C ALA A 230 1.79 -2.97 9.54
N THR A 231 2.22 -4.12 10.04
CA THR A 231 1.38 -5.30 10.25
C THR A 231 1.11 -5.45 11.75
N LEU A 232 -0.13 -5.18 12.17
CA LEU A 232 -0.57 -5.51 13.52
C LEU A 232 -1.05 -6.96 13.49
N ASP A 233 -0.22 -7.90 13.97
CA ASP A 233 -0.47 -9.33 13.79
C ASP A 233 0.27 -10.16 14.85
N THR A 234 0.59 -11.43 14.56
CA THR A 234 1.28 -12.37 15.46
C THR A 234 2.79 -12.17 15.55
N GLY A 235 3.36 -11.28 14.74
CA GLY A 235 4.79 -11.07 14.56
C GLY A 235 5.23 -11.33 13.12
N VAL A 236 6.51 -11.61 12.90
CA VAL A 236 7.08 -11.99 11.61
C VAL A 236 8.30 -12.90 11.83
N HIS A 237 8.48 -13.90 10.96
CA HIS A 237 9.72 -14.68 10.92
C HIS A 237 10.83 -13.82 10.31
N PHE A 238 11.66 -13.23 11.17
CA PHE A 238 12.61 -12.19 10.74
C PHE A 238 13.83 -12.73 9.98
N ASP A 239 14.11 -14.03 10.03
CA ASP A 239 15.19 -14.69 9.27
C ASP A 239 14.69 -15.33 7.96
N HIS A 240 13.44 -15.05 7.55
CA HIS A 240 12.90 -15.60 6.31
C HIS A 240 13.61 -14.95 5.11
N ALA A 241 14.29 -15.77 4.27
CA ALA A 241 15.13 -15.30 3.17
C ALA A 241 14.42 -14.39 2.15
N ASP A 242 13.10 -14.52 2.04
CA ASP A 242 12.26 -13.73 1.14
C ASP A 242 11.59 -12.52 1.83
N LEU A 243 11.92 -12.26 3.11
CA LEU A 243 11.37 -11.15 3.89
C LEU A 243 12.43 -10.24 4.49
N GLU A 244 13.57 -10.78 4.95
CA GLU A 244 14.54 -10.12 5.81
C GLU A 244 14.96 -8.72 5.32
N ASP A 245 15.19 -8.55 4.02
CA ASP A 245 15.61 -7.30 3.42
C ASP A 245 14.51 -6.20 3.41
N ASN A 246 13.25 -6.59 3.57
CA ASN A 246 12.12 -5.67 3.59
C ASN A 246 11.60 -5.40 5.01
N LEU A 247 12.15 -6.05 6.04
CA LEU A 247 11.71 -5.90 7.43
C LEU A 247 12.42 -4.75 8.15
N LEU A 248 11.66 -3.88 8.81
CA LEU A 248 12.17 -2.79 9.64
C LEU A 248 12.39 -3.27 11.09
N MET A 249 13.37 -4.17 11.28
CA MET A 249 13.57 -4.88 12.55
C MET A 249 14.03 -3.99 13.70
N ASP A 250 14.71 -2.87 13.43
CA ASP A 250 15.12 -1.91 14.46
C ASP A 250 13.93 -1.29 15.21
N TYR A 251 12.75 -1.30 14.59
CA TYR A 251 11.50 -0.78 15.14
C TYR A 251 10.42 -1.86 15.29
N ALA A 252 10.73 -3.12 15.05
CA ALA A 252 9.79 -4.22 15.25
C ALA A 252 9.44 -4.37 16.73
N TRP A 253 8.14 -4.40 17.07
CA TRP A 253 7.67 -4.25 18.43
C TRP A 253 6.65 -5.33 18.81
N ASP A 254 6.77 -5.85 20.01
CA ASP A 254 5.75 -6.65 20.67
C ASP A 254 4.91 -5.75 21.60
N ALA A 255 3.79 -5.27 21.07
CA ALA A 255 2.87 -4.39 21.78
C ALA A 255 2.07 -5.15 22.87
N TYR A 256 1.91 -6.47 22.74
CA TYR A 256 1.28 -7.30 23.77
C TYR A 256 2.12 -7.34 25.05
N ASN A 257 3.45 -7.47 24.91
CA ASN A 257 4.40 -7.57 26.04
C ASN A 257 5.23 -6.29 26.25
N SER A 258 5.00 -5.22 25.51
CA SER A 258 5.70 -3.92 25.60
C SER A 258 7.23 -4.04 25.52
N LYS A 259 7.74 -4.74 24.49
CA LYS A 259 9.18 -4.96 24.29
C LYS A 259 9.56 -5.10 22.81
N PRO A 260 10.84 -4.94 22.42
CA PRO A 260 11.27 -5.23 21.06
C PRO A 260 10.89 -6.65 20.63
N LEU A 261 10.42 -6.82 19.38
CA LEU A 261 10.00 -8.13 18.88
C LEU A 261 11.13 -9.16 18.90
N SER A 262 12.36 -8.76 18.62
CA SER A 262 13.56 -9.60 18.67
C SER A 262 13.84 -10.18 20.08
N ALA A 263 13.32 -9.55 21.14
CA ALA A 263 13.42 -10.02 22.53
C ALA A 263 12.17 -10.78 23.01
N SER A 264 11.18 -10.97 22.14
CA SER A 264 9.89 -11.56 22.49
C SER A 264 9.84 -13.06 22.27
N VAL A 265 10.01 -13.50 21.04
CA VAL A 265 9.94 -14.91 20.65
C VAL A 265 11.09 -15.27 19.72
N PRO A 266 11.60 -16.51 19.80
CA PRO A 266 12.55 -17.01 18.81
C PRO A 266 11.95 -16.87 17.40
N ASN A 267 12.74 -16.36 16.47
CA ASN A 267 12.34 -16.11 15.08
C ASN A 267 11.21 -15.08 14.88
N GLY A 268 10.68 -14.45 15.94
CA GLY A 268 9.75 -13.33 15.85
C GLY A 268 8.28 -13.66 15.62
N ASP A 269 7.93 -14.86 15.16
CA ASP A 269 6.54 -15.28 14.95
C ASP A 269 6.35 -16.77 15.26
N ARG A 270 5.68 -17.06 16.38
CA ARG A 270 5.42 -18.43 16.80
C ARG A 270 4.21 -19.07 16.12
N ILE A 271 3.27 -18.23 15.70
CA ILE A 271 1.97 -18.66 15.15
C ILE A 271 2.07 -18.78 13.63
N GLY A 272 2.78 -17.85 12.99
CA GLY A 272 3.06 -17.86 11.55
C GLY A 272 2.11 -17.00 10.72
N HIS A 273 0.99 -16.55 11.27
CA HIS A 273 0.00 -15.78 10.53
C HIS A 273 0.54 -14.41 10.05
N GLY A 274 1.23 -13.67 10.92
CA GLY A 274 1.84 -12.39 10.55
C GLY A 274 2.95 -12.54 9.51
N THR A 275 3.66 -13.67 9.51
CA THR A 275 4.64 -14.02 8.47
C THR A 275 3.96 -14.21 7.10
N MET A 276 2.82 -14.91 7.06
CA MET A 276 2.02 -15.06 5.84
C MET A 276 1.53 -13.71 5.32
N VAL A 277 1.00 -12.88 6.19
CA VAL A 277 0.53 -11.52 5.88
C VAL A 277 1.66 -10.66 5.32
N ALA A 278 2.84 -10.69 5.95
CA ALA A 278 4.01 -9.93 5.50
C ALA A 278 4.47 -10.34 4.09
N GLY A 279 4.46 -11.64 3.77
CA GLY A 279 4.83 -12.15 2.45
C GLY A 279 3.89 -11.68 1.35
N ILE A 280 2.59 -11.69 1.59
CA ILE A 280 1.60 -11.19 0.61
C ILE A 280 1.81 -9.69 0.36
N ILE A 281 2.09 -8.90 1.39
CA ILE A 281 2.34 -7.46 1.23
C ILE A 281 3.65 -7.22 0.50
N SER A 282 4.74 -7.85 0.93
CA SER A 282 6.09 -7.43 0.54
C SER A 282 7.15 -8.53 0.63
N ALA A 283 6.87 -9.77 0.19
CA ALA A 283 7.94 -10.69 -0.15
C ALA A 283 8.90 -10.01 -1.15
N ARG A 284 10.21 -10.27 -1.00
CA ARG A 284 11.27 -9.54 -1.71
C ARG A 284 11.26 -9.83 -3.20
N ALA A 285 10.77 -8.89 -4.00
CA ALA A 285 10.78 -8.98 -5.45
C ALA A 285 12.21 -8.81 -6.02
N ASN A 286 12.53 -9.55 -7.07
CA ASN A 286 13.82 -9.54 -7.78
C ASN A 286 15.01 -10.07 -6.96
N ASN A 287 14.79 -10.99 -6.04
CA ASN A 287 15.86 -11.70 -5.34
C ASN A 287 16.16 -13.10 -5.93
N GLY A 288 15.37 -13.55 -6.91
CA GLY A 288 15.54 -14.81 -7.63
C GLY A 288 15.08 -16.03 -6.85
N ILE A 289 14.29 -15.85 -5.79
CA ILE A 289 13.69 -16.94 -4.99
C ILE A 289 12.22 -16.63 -4.69
N GLY A 290 11.41 -17.66 -4.56
CA GLY A 290 10.07 -17.59 -3.97
C GLY A 290 9.11 -16.63 -4.64
N LEU A 291 8.67 -15.64 -3.90
CA LEU A 291 7.52 -14.78 -4.17
C LEU A 291 7.92 -13.33 -4.45
N ALA A 292 7.01 -12.59 -5.09
CA ALA A 292 7.01 -11.14 -5.05
C ALA A 292 5.76 -10.63 -4.33
N GLY A 293 5.93 -9.80 -3.31
CA GLY A 293 4.81 -9.18 -2.59
C GLY A 293 4.08 -8.12 -3.43
N ALA A 294 2.80 -7.90 -3.14
CA ALA A 294 1.93 -6.99 -3.88
C ALA A 294 2.50 -5.58 -4.06
N SER A 295 3.20 -5.08 -3.06
CA SER A 295 3.75 -3.72 -3.03
C SER A 295 5.02 -3.53 -3.86
N PHE A 296 5.69 -4.60 -4.29
CA PHE A 296 7.03 -4.55 -4.86
C PHE A 296 8.03 -3.85 -3.94
N ASN A 297 8.38 -4.53 -2.85
CA ASN A 297 9.38 -4.09 -1.86
C ASN A 297 9.00 -2.89 -0.98
N ALA A 298 7.75 -2.82 -0.46
CA ALA A 298 7.47 -1.94 0.67
C ALA A 298 8.26 -2.40 1.92
N THR A 299 8.64 -1.47 2.76
CA THR A 299 9.18 -1.80 4.07
C THR A 299 8.05 -2.28 4.98
N ILE A 300 8.23 -3.39 5.67
CA ILE A 300 7.28 -3.91 6.67
C ILE A 300 7.75 -3.52 8.07
N LEU A 301 6.86 -2.92 8.84
CA LEU A 301 7.02 -2.69 10.27
C LEU A 301 6.20 -3.74 11.04
N PRO A 302 6.81 -4.80 11.58
CA PRO A 302 6.08 -5.81 12.35
C PRO A 302 5.73 -5.27 13.74
N VAL A 303 4.44 -5.33 14.08
CA VAL A 303 3.93 -4.98 15.41
C VAL A 303 3.07 -6.14 15.91
N LYS A 304 3.62 -6.90 16.86
CA LYS A 304 2.93 -8.05 17.43
C LYS A 304 1.92 -7.59 18.47
N VAL A 305 0.65 -7.95 18.28
CA VAL A 305 -0.47 -7.62 19.20
C VAL A 305 -1.11 -8.85 19.84
N PHE A 306 -0.73 -10.05 19.42
CA PHE A 306 -1.24 -11.33 19.91
C PHE A 306 -0.37 -11.93 21.02
N ASN A 307 -0.98 -12.72 21.90
CA ASN A 307 -0.25 -13.57 22.86
C ASN A 307 0.46 -14.74 22.16
N ASP A 308 1.33 -15.45 22.90
CA ASP A 308 2.09 -16.61 22.41
C ASP A 308 1.64 -17.93 23.07
N THR A 309 0.63 -17.92 23.93
CA THR A 309 0.22 -19.06 24.73
C THR A 309 -1.27 -19.37 24.51
N GLY A 310 -1.59 -20.66 24.33
CA GLY A 310 -2.96 -21.08 24.07
C GLY A 310 -3.45 -20.77 22.66
N ALA A 311 -4.73 -20.44 22.51
CA ALA A 311 -5.26 -19.89 21.27
C ALA A 311 -4.74 -18.47 21.08
N PRO A 312 -4.37 -18.07 19.84
CA PRO A 312 -3.92 -16.72 19.58
C PRO A 312 -5.02 -15.70 19.86
N GLU A 313 -4.77 -14.81 20.81
CA GLU A 313 -5.70 -13.73 21.16
C GLU A 313 -4.96 -12.40 21.28
N ALA A 314 -5.58 -11.34 20.77
CA ALA A 314 -5.25 -9.96 21.06
C ALA A 314 -6.39 -9.35 21.89
N THR A 315 -6.13 -8.28 22.61
CA THR A 315 -7.15 -7.53 23.35
C THR A 315 -7.23 -6.11 22.83
N THR A 316 -8.32 -5.39 23.09
CA THR A 316 -8.38 -3.96 22.77
C THR A 316 -7.13 -3.25 23.28
N ALA A 317 -6.69 -3.54 24.51
CA ALA A 317 -5.50 -2.93 25.11
C ALA A 317 -4.23 -3.17 24.29
N SER A 318 -3.95 -4.42 23.85
CA SER A 318 -2.76 -4.72 23.06
C SER A 318 -2.82 -4.10 21.64
N VAL A 319 -4.01 -4.06 21.06
CA VAL A 319 -4.24 -3.43 19.75
C VAL A 319 -4.07 -1.91 19.83
N LEU A 320 -4.61 -1.25 20.87
CA LEU A 320 -4.42 0.17 21.14
C LEU A 320 -2.95 0.53 21.31
N SER A 321 -2.20 -0.29 22.06
CA SER A 321 -0.75 -0.12 22.22
C SER A 321 -0.01 -0.23 20.88
N GLY A 322 -0.44 -1.14 20.01
CA GLY A 322 0.09 -1.27 18.64
C GLY A 322 -0.20 -0.04 17.79
N TYR A 323 -1.45 0.46 17.78
CA TYR A 323 -1.82 1.69 17.07
C TYR A 323 -1.05 2.90 17.57
N LYS A 324 -0.97 3.06 18.90
CA LYS A 324 -0.20 4.16 19.52
C LYS A 324 1.25 4.15 19.04
N TYR A 325 1.91 3.00 19.09
CA TYR A 325 3.28 2.83 18.65
C TYR A 325 3.47 3.23 17.17
N VAL A 326 2.60 2.75 16.27
CA VAL A 326 2.65 3.06 14.85
C VAL A 326 2.42 4.54 14.58
N VAL A 327 1.41 5.15 15.22
CA VAL A 327 1.08 6.57 15.03
C VAL A 327 2.18 7.46 15.55
N ASP A 328 2.82 7.13 16.69
CA ASP A 328 3.95 7.88 17.24
C ASP A 328 5.16 7.85 16.30
N LEU A 329 5.50 6.69 15.74
CA LEU A 329 6.60 6.57 14.77
C LEU A 329 6.33 7.39 13.50
N ALA A 330 5.09 7.44 13.02
CA ALA A 330 4.71 8.20 11.85
C ALA A 330 4.71 9.71 12.11
N THR A 331 4.12 10.17 13.22
CA THR A 331 3.97 11.60 13.56
C THR A 331 5.29 12.23 13.97
N SER A 332 6.15 11.49 14.68
CA SER A 332 7.53 11.92 14.98
C SER A 332 8.45 11.87 13.75
N LYS A 333 8.01 11.29 12.65
CA LYS A 333 8.81 11.03 11.44
C LYS A 333 10.05 10.16 11.69
N THR A 334 10.02 9.36 12.75
CA THR A 334 11.06 8.38 13.04
C THR A 334 11.08 7.29 11.99
N VAL A 335 9.89 6.83 11.56
CA VAL A 335 9.71 6.00 10.38
C VAL A 335 9.07 6.84 9.28
N SER A 336 9.82 7.06 8.21
CA SER A 336 9.35 7.87 7.09
C SER A 336 8.31 7.12 6.27
N ASN A 337 7.32 7.88 5.80
CA ASN A 337 6.30 7.40 4.87
C ASN A 337 5.58 6.11 5.31
N LEU A 338 5.25 6.01 6.60
CA LEU A 338 4.41 4.97 7.16
C LEU A 338 2.96 5.32 6.81
N ARG A 339 2.34 4.57 5.89
CA ARG A 339 1.08 4.96 5.24
C ARG A 339 -0.03 3.92 5.34
N VAL A 340 0.28 2.69 5.74
CA VAL A 340 -0.70 1.59 5.79
C VAL A 340 -0.54 0.84 7.11
N ILE A 341 -1.66 0.52 7.75
CA ILE A 341 -1.79 -0.49 8.80
C ILE A 341 -2.62 -1.63 8.24
N ASN A 342 -2.11 -2.85 8.28
CA ASN A 342 -2.85 -4.07 7.99
C ASN A 342 -3.26 -4.75 9.30
N THR A 343 -4.56 -5.06 9.42
CA THR A 343 -5.14 -5.81 10.55
C THR A 343 -5.94 -7.00 10.02
N SER A 344 -5.30 -8.19 10.02
CA SER A 344 -5.91 -9.42 9.53
C SER A 344 -6.55 -10.23 10.66
N PHE A 345 -7.33 -9.55 11.52
CA PHE A 345 -8.05 -10.12 12.66
C PHE A 345 -9.36 -9.39 12.92
N GLY A 346 -10.21 -9.96 13.77
CA GLY A 346 -11.48 -9.32 14.11
C GLY A 346 -12.15 -9.90 15.36
N SER A 347 -13.21 -9.21 15.79
CA SER A 347 -14.13 -9.66 16.82
C SER A 347 -15.57 -9.35 16.44
N TYR A 348 -16.44 -10.30 16.63
CA TYR A 348 -17.87 -10.16 16.34
C TYR A 348 -18.66 -9.59 17.51
N ASN A 349 -18.11 -9.23 18.61
CA ASN A 349 -18.70 -8.56 19.79
C ASN A 349 -20.24 -8.63 19.88
N THR A 350 -20.84 -9.77 19.48
CA THR A 350 -22.28 -9.88 19.26
C THR A 350 -22.91 -10.44 20.52
N SER A 351 -23.82 -9.69 21.10
CA SER A 351 -24.72 -10.19 22.16
C SER A 351 -25.57 -11.34 21.63
N SER A 352 -25.57 -12.45 22.32
CA SER A 352 -26.27 -13.68 21.92
C SER A 352 -27.79 -13.56 21.91
N SER A 353 -28.36 -12.59 22.62
CA SER A 353 -29.84 -12.46 22.82
C SER A 353 -30.44 -11.34 21.98
N SER A 354 -29.72 -10.26 21.74
CA SER A 354 -30.25 -9.07 21.06
C SER A 354 -29.77 -8.89 19.62
N GLY A 355 -28.72 -9.62 19.21
CA GLY A 355 -28.09 -9.44 17.91
C GLY A 355 -27.37 -8.10 17.76
N TYR A 356 -27.22 -7.32 18.83
CA TYR A 356 -26.46 -6.08 18.83
C TYR A 356 -24.96 -6.38 18.88
N CYS A 357 -24.19 -5.80 17.94
CA CYS A 357 -22.76 -5.82 17.96
C CYS A 357 -22.23 -4.61 18.73
N LEU A 358 -21.55 -4.86 19.84
CA LEU A 358 -20.94 -3.82 20.66
C LEU A 358 -19.73 -3.22 19.93
N LYS A 359 -19.69 -1.90 19.86
CA LYS A 359 -18.60 -1.17 19.20
C LYS A 359 -17.45 -0.96 20.16
N ASP A 360 -16.25 -1.25 19.71
CA ASP A 360 -15.02 -0.87 20.40
C ASP A 360 -14.68 0.61 20.07
N GLU A 361 -15.27 1.54 20.82
CA GLU A 361 -15.10 2.97 20.59
C GLU A 361 -13.68 3.45 20.88
N ALA A 362 -12.95 2.81 21.81
CA ALA A 362 -11.56 3.13 22.06
C ALA A 362 -10.68 2.78 20.83
N LEU A 363 -10.87 1.60 20.25
CA LEU A 363 -10.19 1.22 19.02
C LEU A 363 -10.56 2.12 17.84
N ARG A 364 -11.85 2.48 17.70
CA ARG A 364 -12.26 3.40 16.65
C ARG A 364 -11.56 4.74 16.73
N LYS A 365 -11.41 5.31 17.93
CA LYS A 365 -10.66 6.57 18.14
C LYS A 365 -9.19 6.44 17.71
N ALA A 366 -8.54 5.33 18.03
CA ALA A 366 -7.16 5.07 17.60
C ALA A 366 -7.04 4.98 16.07
N ILE A 367 -8.02 4.35 15.39
CA ILE A 367 -8.10 4.30 13.92
C ILE A 367 -8.31 5.69 13.31
N VAL A 368 -9.18 6.52 13.90
CA VAL A 368 -9.36 7.92 13.49
C VAL A 368 -8.05 8.70 13.61
N SER A 369 -7.29 8.49 14.68
CA SER A 369 -5.97 9.11 14.86
C SER A 369 -4.95 8.65 13.82
N ALA A 370 -4.93 7.36 13.49
CA ALA A 370 -4.10 6.83 12.42
C ALA A 370 -4.47 7.48 11.06
N LYS A 371 -5.77 7.55 10.73
CA LYS A 371 -6.26 8.23 9.52
C LYS A 371 -5.84 9.70 9.48
N SER A 372 -5.93 10.39 10.60
CA SER A 372 -5.52 11.81 10.74
C SER A 372 -4.01 11.98 10.55
N ALA A 373 -3.21 10.99 10.91
CA ALA A 373 -1.77 10.92 10.64
C ALA A 373 -1.45 10.53 9.16
N GLY A 374 -2.47 10.32 8.32
CA GLY A 374 -2.31 9.95 6.91
C GLY A 374 -2.08 8.46 6.67
N ILE A 375 -2.49 7.61 7.61
CA ILE A 375 -2.34 6.15 7.56
C ILE A 375 -3.70 5.50 7.31
N VAL A 376 -3.82 4.67 6.28
CA VAL A 376 -5.02 3.87 6.03
C VAL A 376 -4.97 2.58 6.85
N THR A 377 -6.11 2.20 7.44
CA THR A 377 -6.28 0.88 8.08
C THR A 377 -7.04 -0.05 7.15
N VAL A 378 -6.43 -1.18 6.80
CA VAL A 378 -6.99 -2.24 5.94
C VAL A 378 -7.26 -3.47 6.81
N CYS A 379 -8.48 -3.99 6.75
CA CYS A 379 -8.95 -5.03 7.65
C CYS A 379 -9.53 -6.23 6.90
N SER A 380 -9.34 -7.42 7.45
CA SER A 380 -10.03 -8.64 6.99
C SER A 380 -11.53 -8.58 7.30
N GLY A 381 -12.37 -8.94 6.31
CA GLY A 381 -13.81 -8.77 6.38
C GLY A 381 -14.60 -9.83 7.19
N GLY A 382 -13.95 -10.93 7.57
CA GLY A 382 -14.57 -12.03 8.31
C GLY A 382 -14.74 -13.31 7.47
N ASN A 383 -14.64 -14.49 8.13
CA ASN A 383 -14.64 -15.81 7.48
C ASN A 383 -15.84 -16.68 7.90
N GLY A 384 -16.95 -16.07 8.29
CA GLY A 384 -18.17 -16.80 8.56
C GLY A 384 -18.24 -17.43 9.95
N LYS A 385 -19.10 -18.44 10.05
CA LYS A 385 -19.31 -19.26 11.23
C LYS A 385 -18.49 -20.56 11.13
N LYS A 386 -18.39 -21.29 12.23
CA LYS A 386 -17.70 -22.60 12.27
C LYS A 386 -18.27 -23.64 11.31
N ASP A 387 -19.53 -23.49 10.89
CA ASP A 387 -20.18 -24.33 9.88
C ASP A 387 -19.94 -23.89 8.44
N GLY A 388 -19.15 -22.83 8.25
CA GLY A 388 -18.82 -22.25 6.94
C GLY A 388 -19.84 -21.27 6.39
N GLU A 389 -20.98 -21.06 7.08
CA GLU A 389 -21.96 -20.07 6.64
C GLU A 389 -21.43 -18.64 6.86
N PRO A 390 -21.58 -17.75 5.87
CA PRO A 390 -21.15 -16.38 6.03
C PRO A 390 -22.01 -15.63 7.03
N ARG A 391 -21.45 -14.56 7.62
CA ARG A 391 -22.17 -13.65 8.49
C ARG A 391 -22.49 -12.35 7.78
N THR A 392 -23.58 -11.73 8.21
CA THR A 392 -23.91 -10.35 7.86
C THR A 392 -23.75 -9.40 9.04
N ASP A 393 -23.44 -9.95 10.21
CA ASP A 393 -23.16 -9.20 11.43
C ASP A 393 -21.90 -8.34 11.25
N ASN A 394 -21.80 -7.28 12.06
CA ASN A 394 -20.60 -6.48 12.06
C ASN A 394 -19.43 -7.23 12.69
N ILE A 395 -18.25 -7.08 12.09
CA ILE A 395 -16.97 -7.49 12.66
C ILE A 395 -16.08 -6.26 12.83
N TYR A 396 -15.51 -6.06 14.00
CA TYR A 396 -14.59 -4.95 14.24
C TYR A 396 -13.15 -5.46 14.27
N PRO A 397 -12.17 -4.63 13.73
CA PRO A 397 -12.31 -3.24 13.28
C PRO A 397 -12.87 -3.04 11.86
N ALA A 398 -13.06 -4.10 11.05
CA ALA A 398 -13.38 -3.99 9.62
C ALA A 398 -14.59 -3.09 9.32
N ASP A 399 -15.65 -3.16 10.13
CA ASP A 399 -16.90 -2.47 9.88
C ASP A 399 -16.99 -1.06 10.48
N PHE A 400 -15.87 -0.50 10.95
CA PHE A 400 -15.78 0.94 11.16
C PHE A 400 -15.69 1.67 9.81
N ASN A 401 -16.38 2.80 9.69
CA ASN A 401 -16.39 3.61 8.46
C ASN A 401 -15.00 4.16 8.07
N GLU A 402 -14.08 4.20 9.00
CA GLU A 402 -12.71 4.67 8.86
C GLU A 402 -11.77 3.60 8.30
N CYS A 403 -12.21 2.34 8.26
CA CYS A 403 -11.45 1.19 7.77
C CYS A 403 -11.77 0.84 6.32
N VAL A 404 -10.86 0.10 5.70
CA VAL A 404 -11.07 -0.58 4.42
C VAL A 404 -11.28 -2.07 4.70
N ALA A 405 -12.54 -2.51 4.67
CA ALA A 405 -12.93 -3.90 4.89
C ALA A 405 -12.82 -4.71 3.59
N VAL A 406 -12.06 -5.80 3.62
CA VAL A 406 -11.75 -6.63 2.46
C VAL A 406 -12.42 -7.99 2.55
N THR A 407 -13.23 -8.34 1.55
CA THR A 407 -13.85 -9.66 1.40
C THR A 407 -13.01 -10.58 0.52
N ALA A 408 -13.21 -11.89 0.64
CA ALA A 408 -12.43 -12.90 -0.07
C ALA A 408 -13.13 -13.42 -1.33
N LEU A 409 -12.35 -13.59 -2.40
CA LEU A 409 -12.78 -14.22 -3.64
C LEU A 409 -12.09 -15.56 -3.89
N ASN A 410 -12.79 -16.42 -4.61
CA ASN A 410 -12.29 -17.64 -5.20
C ASN A 410 -11.29 -17.35 -6.33
N THR A 411 -10.64 -18.39 -6.83
CA THR A 411 -9.67 -18.29 -7.94
C THR A 411 -10.29 -17.84 -9.27
N ASP A 412 -11.61 -18.03 -9.43
CA ASP A 412 -12.40 -17.62 -10.59
C ASP A 412 -13.05 -16.23 -10.44
N ASN A 413 -12.71 -15.48 -9.41
CA ASN A 413 -13.31 -14.16 -9.07
C ASN A 413 -14.77 -14.20 -8.62
N THR A 414 -15.31 -15.35 -8.26
CA THR A 414 -16.59 -15.44 -7.55
C THR A 414 -16.38 -15.19 -6.04
N ASN A 415 -17.46 -14.87 -5.31
CA ASN A 415 -17.36 -14.72 -3.87
C ASN A 415 -17.05 -16.05 -3.18
N CYS A 416 -16.07 -16.09 -2.28
CA CYS A 416 -15.94 -17.21 -1.36
C CYS A 416 -17.22 -17.35 -0.55
N TYR A 417 -17.83 -18.54 -0.54
CA TYR A 417 -19.13 -18.74 0.11
C TYR A 417 -19.10 -18.44 1.62
N TRP A 418 -17.96 -18.64 2.26
CA TRP A 418 -17.73 -18.40 3.69
C TRP A 418 -17.37 -16.94 4.01
N SER A 419 -16.99 -16.12 3.02
CA SER A 419 -16.62 -14.72 3.27
C SER A 419 -17.83 -13.92 3.77
N ASP A 420 -17.65 -13.21 4.88
CA ASP A 420 -18.71 -12.33 5.41
C ASP A 420 -19.01 -11.18 4.45
N TYR A 421 -20.27 -10.75 4.49
CA TYR A 421 -20.74 -9.66 3.67
C TYR A 421 -21.80 -8.81 4.40
N ASN A 422 -21.69 -7.50 4.25
CA ASN A 422 -22.67 -6.50 4.66
C ASN A 422 -22.38 -5.17 3.95
N GLU A 423 -23.15 -4.15 4.24
CA GLU A 423 -23.01 -2.83 3.60
C GLU A 423 -21.69 -2.10 3.91
N LYS A 424 -20.92 -2.53 4.92
CA LYS A 424 -19.65 -1.94 5.34
C LYS A 424 -18.43 -2.52 4.60
N LYS A 425 -18.59 -3.65 3.90
CA LYS A 425 -17.49 -4.24 3.13
C LYS A 425 -17.20 -3.40 1.89
N ASN A 426 -15.96 -2.97 1.72
CA ASN A 426 -15.63 -1.92 0.76
C ASN A 426 -15.11 -2.46 -0.56
N ILE A 427 -14.28 -3.50 -0.51
CA ILE A 427 -13.53 -4.02 -1.67
C ILE A 427 -13.32 -5.53 -1.51
N SER A 428 -13.07 -6.23 -2.62
CA SER A 428 -12.77 -7.65 -2.63
C SER A 428 -11.39 -7.92 -3.21
N ALA A 429 -10.74 -8.99 -2.75
CA ALA A 429 -9.50 -9.49 -3.31
C ALA A 429 -9.46 -11.02 -3.22
N PRO A 430 -8.62 -11.72 -4.01
CA PRO A 430 -8.40 -13.16 -3.88
C PRO A 430 -8.09 -13.56 -2.45
N GLY A 431 -8.79 -14.57 -1.94
CA GLY A 431 -8.61 -15.05 -0.57
C GLY A 431 -8.62 -16.57 -0.46
N LEU A 432 -8.69 -17.31 -1.59
CA LEU A 432 -8.64 -18.77 -1.62
C LEU A 432 -7.28 -19.25 -2.16
N LEU A 433 -6.61 -20.15 -1.44
CA LEU A 433 -5.33 -20.75 -1.86
C LEU A 433 -4.26 -19.71 -2.25
N VAL A 434 -4.17 -18.64 -1.50
CA VAL A 434 -3.18 -17.57 -1.68
C VAL A 434 -1.81 -18.09 -1.26
N THR A 435 -0.87 -18.13 -2.20
CA THR A 435 0.52 -18.53 -1.93
C THR A 435 1.26 -17.41 -1.21
N THR A 436 1.95 -17.77 -0.12
CA THR A 436 2.68 -16.82 0.73
C THR A 436 3.84 -17.48 1.48
N THR A 437 4.64 -16.68 2.16
CA THR A 437 5.71 -17.13 3.08
C THR A 437 5.12 -17.80 4.32
N ASP A 438 5.87 -18.66 5.00
CA ASP A 438 5.44 -19.29 6.25
C ASP A 438 6.51 -19.21 7.35
N ALA A 439 6.10 -19.47 8.59
CA ALA A 439 6.98 -19.39 9.76
C ALA A 439 8.07 -20.47 9.83
N THR A 440 8.09 -21.42 8.91
CA THR A 440 9.17 -22.42 8.81
C THR A 440 10.35 -21.95 7.95
N GLY A 441 10.23 -20.74 7.35
CA GLY A 441 11.19 -20.18 6.41
C GLY A 441 10.96 -20.65 4.98
N GLY A 442 9.79 -21.26 4.69
CA GLY A 442 9.36 -21.74 3.39
C GLY A 442 8.11 -21.00 2.90
N TYR A 443 7.30 -21.71 2.12
CA TYR A 443 6.11 -21.17 1.47
C TYR A 443 4.93 -22.12 1.65
N SER A 444 3.74 -21.54 1.76
CA SER A 444 2.50 -22.29 1.90
C SER A 444 1.35 -21.62 1.15
N LYS A 445 0.21 -22.30 1.04
CA LYS A 445 -1.06 -21.74 0.58
C LYS A 445 -1.99 -21.57 1.77
N ALA A 446 -2.58 -20.39 1.90
CA ALA A 446 -3.54 -20.09 2.93
C ALA A 446 -4.82 -19.50 2.33
N SER A 447 -5.93 -19.61 3.06
CA SER A 447 -7.22 -19.09 2.63
C SER A 447 -7.88 -18.31 3.78
N GLY A 448 -8.51 -17.21 3.45
CA GLY A 448 -9.17 -16.33 4.41
C GLY A 448 -9.26 -14.90 3.91
N THR A 449 -10.17 -14.11 4.48
CA THR A 449 -10.15 -12.66 4.29
C THR A 449 -8.87 -12.03 4.87
N SER A 450 -8.21 -12.73 5.81
CA SER A 450 -6.89 -12.38 6.33
C SER A 450 -5.76 -12.47 5.30
N MET A 451 -5.96 -13.22 4.19
CA MET A 451 -5.06 -13.28 3.04
C MET A 451 -5.45 -12.27 1.95
N ALA A 452 -6.72 -11.92 1.86
CA ALA A 452 -7.22 -10.91 0.92
C ALA A 452 -6.84 -9.47 1.34
N ALA A 453 -6.90 -9.16 2.63
CA ALA A 453 -6.57 -7.84 3.17
C ALA A 453 -5.13 -7.39 2.86
N PRO A 454 -4.08 -8.21 3.06
CA PRO A 454 -2.72 -7.81 2.73
C PRO A 454 -2.47 -7.55 1.24
N ILE A 455 -3.21 -8.19 0.33
CA ILE A 455 -3.15 -7.85 -1.11
C ILE A 455 -3.55 -6.39 -1.31
N VAL A 456 -4.67 -5.96 -0.69
CA VAL A 456 -5.16 -4.58 -0.76
C VAL A 456 -4.19 -3.62 -0.06
N SER A 457 -3.59 -4.02 1.06
CA SER A 457 -2.57 -3.24 1.77
C SER A 457 -1.35 -2.98 0.87
N GLY A 458 -0.89 -3.98 0.12
CA GLY A 458 0.19 -3.83 -0.86
C GLY A 458 -0.19 -2.89 -2.01
N VAL A 459 -1.46 -2.93 -2.48
CA VAL A 459 -1.96 -1.97 -3.49
C VAL A 459 -1.98 -0.55 -2.94
N PHE A 460 -2.40 -0.31 -1.69
CA PHE A 460 -2.29 1.01 -1.07
C PHE A 460 -0.84 1.49 -1.01
N ALA A 461 0.11 0.61 -0.69
CA ALA A 461 1.53 0.97 -0.70
C ALA A 461 1.99 1.41 -2.09
N LEU A 462 1.58 0.72 -3.17
CA LEU A 462 1.85 1.15 -4.55
C LEU A 462 1.24 2.52 -4.86
N LEU A 463 0.01 2.80 -4.41
CA LEU A 463 -0.65 4.08 -4.60
C LEU A 463 0.12 5.22 -3.93
N PHE A 464 0.58 5.03 -2.69
CA PHE A 464 1.35 6.03 -1.97
C PHE A 464 2.79 6.17 -2.47
N ALA A 465 3.34 5.15 -3.11
CA ALA A 465 4.60 5.26 -3.85
C ALA A 465 4.42 6.05 -5.15
N ALA A 466 3.34 5.78 -5.89
CA ALA A 466 3.01 6.48 -7.12
C ALA A 466 2.69 7.96 -6.88
N GLU A 467 1.98 8.27 -5.78
CA GLU A 467 1.55 9.62 -5.42
C GLU A 467 1.74 9.86 -3.91
N PRO A 468 2.96 10.24 -3.47
CA PRO A 468 3.29 10.39 -2.05
C PRO A 468 2.46 11.43 -1.29
N VAL A 469 1.88 12.41 -1.99
CA VAL A 469 1.05 13.47 -1.38
C VAL A 469 -0.44 13.13 -1.36
N ALA A 470 -0.84 11.98 -1.90
CA ALA A 470 -2.23 11.52 -1.85
C ALA A 470 -2.70 11.38 -0.41
N THR A 471 -3.93 11.83 -0.16
CA THR A 471 -4.59 11.58 1.12
C THR A 471 -5.12 10.14 1.19
N VAL A 472 -5.45 9.66 2.39
CA VAL A 472 -6.12 8.36 2.57
C VAL A 472 -7.42 8.30 1.75
N ASP A 473 -8.20 9.39 1.76
CA ASP A 473 -9.47 9.43 1.02
C ASP A 473 -9.27 9.42 -0.50
N ASP A 474 -8.20 10.04 -1.03
CA ASP A 474 -7.86 9.96 -2.45
C ASP A 474 -7.52 8.52 -2.86
N ALA A 475 -6.69 7.84 -2.06
CA ALA A 475 -6.30 6.46 -2.32
C ALA A 475 -7.49 5.49 -2.21
N CYS A 476 -8.35 5.64 -1.19
CA CYS A 476 -9.60 4.88 -1.08
C CYS A 476 -10.51 5.10 -2.27
N ARG A 477 -10.70 6.36 -2.69
CA ARG A 477 -11.51 6.71 -3.87
C ARG A 477 -10.95 6.06 -5.14
N ALA A 478 -9.62 6.08 -5.32
CA ALA A 478 -8.98 5.44 -6.47
C ALA A 478 -9.31 3.95 -6.52
N ILE A 479 -9.18 3.23 -5.41
CA ILE A 479 -9.51 1.80 -5.32
C ILE A 479 -11.00 1.55 -5.61
N TYR A 480 -11.90 2.29 -4.96
CA TYR A 480 -13.33 2.01 -5.06
C TYR A 480 -13.92 2.34 -6.43
N LEU A 481 -13.50 3.44 -7.07
CA LEU A 481 -14.01 3.84 -8.38
C LEU A 481 -13.47 3.01 -9.54
N THR A 482 -12.35 2.31 -9.33
CA THR A 482 -11.68 1.54 -10.40
C THR A 482 -11.76 0.04 -10.22
N ALA A 483 -12.45 -0.42 -9.18
CA ALA A 483 -12.67 -1.83 -8.91
C ALA A 483 -13.29 -2.53 -10.12
N THR A 484 -12.82 -3.75 -10.42
CA THR A 484 -13.40 -4.59 -11.46
C THR A 484 -14.65 -5.27 -10.91
N PRO A 485 -15.79 -5.27 -11.62
CA PRO A 485 -16.99 -5.97 -11.16
C PRO A 485 -16.74 -7.46 -10.91
N ILE A 486 -17.35 -7.99 -9.85
CA ILE A 486 -17.30 -9.43 -9.54
C ILE A 486 -18.24 -10.17 -10.50
N GLN A 487 -17.75 -11.27 -11.07
CA GLN A 487 -18.52 -12.14 -11.94
C GLN A 487 -19.16 -13.28 -11.11
N ASP A 488 -20.24 -12.97 -10.44
CA ASP A 488 -21.00 -13.96 -9.66
C ASP A 488 -22.49 -13.62 -9.73
N PRO A 489 -23.17 -13.94 -10.88
CA PRO A 489 -24.55 -13.55 -11.09
C PRO A 489 -25.54 -14.27 -10.16
N GLU A 490 -25.22 -15.45 -9.66
CA GLU A 490 -26.07 -16.22 -8.75
C GLU A 490 -25.87 -15.80 -7.28
N ASN A 491 -24.68 -15.30 -6.97
CA ASN A 491 -24.27 -14.97 -5.60
C ASN A 491 -23.67 -13.56 -5.51
N ASP A 492 -24.20 -12.63 -6.33
CA ASP A 492 -23.71 -11.24 -6.41
C ASP A 492 -23.94 -10.50 -5.09
N ARG A 493 -23.07 -10.76 -4.13
CA ARG A 493 -23.05 -10.11 -2.82
C ARG A 493 -22.61 -8.65 -2.88
N THR A 494 -22.13 -8.16 -4.03
CA THR A 494 -21.79 -6.74 -4.20
C THR A 494 -23.00 -5.84 -4.03
N LYS A 495 -24.21 -6.33 -4.38
CA LYS A 495 -25.46 -5.57 -4.18
C LYS A 495 -25.85 -5.43 -2.72
N THR A 496 -25.43 -6.36 -1.87
CA THR A 496 -25.79 -6.42 -0.44
C THR A 496 -24.60 -6.21 0.48
N SER A 497 -23.36 -6.28 -0.06
CA SER A 497 -22.13 -6.23 0.72
C SER A 497 -21.42 -4.88 0.70
N GLY A 498 -21.90 -3.88 0.00
CA GLY A 498 -21.18 -2.61 -0.14
C GLY A 498 -19.85 -2.69 -0.92
N SER A 499 -19.33 -3.90 -1.20
CA SER A 499 -18.11 -4.08 -1.98
C SER A 499 -18.27 -3.50 -3.38
N LYS A 500 -17.23 -2.79 -3.83
CA LYS A 500 -17.21 -2.15 -5.16
C LYS A 500 -16.71 -3.11 -6.26
N GLY A 501 -16.25 -4.29 -5.89
CA GLY A 501 -15.69 -5.29 -6.79
C GLY A 501 -14.28 -5.72 -6.42
N VAL A 502 -13.58 -6.36 -7.36
CA VAL A 502 -12.18 -6.79 -7.21
C VAL A 502 -11.26 -5.58 -7.30
N VAL A 503 -10.30 -5.45 -6.38
CA VAL A 503 -9.27 -4.41 -6.46
C VAL A 503 -8.52 -4.50 -7.79
N ASN A 504 -8.31 -3.36 -8.44
CA ASN A 504 -7.57 -3.24 -9.71
C ASN A 504 -6.45 -2.23 -9.54
N ALA A 505 -5.25 -2.73 -9.27
CA ALA A 505 -4.09 -1.90 -8.94
C ALA A 505 -3.68 -0.97 -10.09
N GLU A 506 -3.68 -1.48 -11.34
CA GLU A 506 -3.35 -0.68 -12.52
C GLU A 506 -4.28 0.53 -12.70
N LYS A 507 -5.59 0.27 -12.68
CA LYS A 507 -6.57 1.35 -12.83
C LYS A 507 -6.56 2.32 -11.64
N ALA A 508 -6.29 1.83 -10.43
CA ALA A 508 -6.23 2.68 -9.25
C ALA A 508 -5.04 3.64 -9.29
N VAL A 509 -3.85 3.18 -9.71
CA VAL A 509 -2.67 4.04 -9.91
C VAL A 509 -2.96 5.10 -10.99
N ASN A 510 -3.48 4.69 -12.14
CA ASN A 510 -3.81 5.61 -13.23
C ASN A 510 -4.88 6.65 -12.82
N HIS A 511 -5.91 6.24 -12.06
CA HIS A 511 -6.92 7.14 -11.53
C HIS A 511 -6.34 8.18 -10.57
N LEU A 512 -5.44 7.74 -9.67
CA LEU A 512 -4.81 8.62 -8.69
C LEU A 512 -3.96 9.70 -9.36
N TRP A 513 -3.23 9.36 -10.41
CA TRP A 513 -2.50 10.33 -11.22
C TRP A 513 -3.42 11.33 -11.93
N GLY A 514 -4.60 10.91 -12.39
CA GLY A 514 -5.61 11.78 -12.99
C GLY A 514 -6.26 12.79 -12.05
N LEU A 515 -6.08 12.66 -10.72
CA LEU A 515 -6.60 13.62 -9.74
C LEU A 515 -5.81 14.94 -9.66
N GLY A 516 -4.67 15.05 -10.35
CA GLY A 516 -4.02 16.34 -10.65
C GLY A 516 -3.22 17.01 -9.52
N ARG A 517 -2.95 16.35 -8.39
CA ARG A 517 -2.25 16.99 -7.24
C ARG A 517 -0.75 17.16 -7.45
N THR A 518 -0.12 16.23 -8.19
CA THR A 518 1.27 16.32 -8.65
C THR A 518 1.37 16.05 -10.15
N ALA A 519 0.24 16.07 -10.86
CA ALA A 519 0.21 15.85 -12.30
C ALA A 519 1.13 16.83 -13.02
N PHE A 520 1.70 16.37 -14.12
CA PHE A 520 2.35 17.28 -15.05
C PHE A 520 1.26 18.15 -15.69
N PRO A 521 1.36 19.49 -15.63
CA PRO A 521 0.31 20.37 -16.15
C PRO A 521 0.04 20.23 -17.66
N ASP A 522 1.01 19.66 -18.38
CA ASP A 522 1.07 19.51 -19.83
C ASP A 522 0.98 18.03 -20.29
N VAL A 523 0.49 17.13 -19.44
CA VAL A 523 0.30 15.70 -19.76
C VAL A 523 -1.14 15.31 -19.40
N SER A 524 -1.91 14.93 -20.39
CA SER A 524 -3.32 14.55 -20.25
C SER A 524 -3.53 13.02 -20.35
N PRO A 525 -4.55 12.45 -19.69
CA PRO A 525 -4.82 11.01 -19.73
C PRO A 525 -5.05 10.42 -21.15
N GLY A 526 -5.34 11.26 -22.14
CA GLY A 526 -5.49 10.87 -23.56
C GLY A 526 -4.19 10.89 -24.36
N ASP A 527 -3.08 11.33 -23.78
CA ASP A 527 -1.80 11.36 -24.47
C ASP A 527 -1.23 9.94 -24.56
N TRP A 528 -0.73 9.54 -25.72
CA TRP A 528 -0.15 8.21 -25.96
C TRP A 528 1.02 7.88 -25.03
N PHE A 529 1.68 8.89 -24.49
CA PHE A 529 2.83 8.78 -23.57
C PHE A 529 2.45 8.96 -22.10
N PHE A 530 1.15 9.09 -21.78
CA PHE A 530 0.70 9.36 -20.41
C PHE A 530 1.28 8.37 -19.41
N ASP A 531 1.05 7.06 -19.64
CA ASP A 531 1.54 6.00 -18.74
C ASP A 531 3.06 6.00 -18.61
N ALA A 532 3.78 6.26 -19.70
CA ALA A 532 5.23 6.30 -19.70
C ALA A 532 5.77 7.50 -18.89
N ALA A 533 5.19 8.69 -19.07
CA ALA A 533 5.58 9.89 -18.32
C ALA A 533 5.40 9.70 -16.82
N TYR A 534 4.25 9.15 -16.39
CA TYR A 534 3.94 8.94 -14.98
C TYR A 534 4.68 7.75 -14.37
N SER A 535 4.92 6.69 -15.15
CA SER A 535 5.81 5.60 -14.73
C SER A 535 7.22 6.10 -14.41
N MET A 536 7.78 6.95 -15.27
CA MET A 536 9.12 7.53 -15.04
C MET A 536 9.13 8.56 -13.91
N LYS A 537 8.01 9.25 -13.67
CA LYS A 537 7.82 10.12 -12.50
C LYS A 537 7.79 9.33 -11.20
N ALA A 538 6.99 8.29 -11.13
CA ALA A 538 6.88 7.42 -9.94
C ALA A 538 8.23 6.81 -9.53
N ARG A 539 9.08 6.51 -10.52
CA ARG A 539 10.46 6.03 -10.30
C ARG A 539 11.46 7.12 -9.95
N GLY A 540 11.03 8.38 -9.82
CA GLY A 540 11.90 9.53 -9.54
C GLY A 540 12.92 9.84 -10.64
N ALA A 541 12.81 9.20 -11.81
CA ALA A 541 13.79 9.32 -12.90
C ALA A 541 13.51 10.52 -13.81
N MET A 542 12.23 10.85 -14.07
CA MET A 542 11.81 12.02 -14.85
C MET A 542 10.73 12.78 -14.06
N THR A 543 11.12 13.84 -13.36
CA THR A 543 10.27 14.54 -12.37
C THR A 543 9.70 15.88 -12.87
N GLY A 544 9.84 16.18 -14.16
CA GLY A 544 9.42 17.45 -14.74
C GLY A 544 10.42 18.58 -14.52
N ASP A 545 10.01 19.77 -14.95
CA ASP A 545 10.74 21.02 -14.74
C ASP A 545 10.59 21.45 -13.28
N GLY A 546 11.72 21.82 -12.64
CA GLY A 546 11.75 22.16 -11.21
C GLY A 546 11.07 23.51 -10.87
N VAL A 547 10.69 24.29 -11.88
CA VAL A 547 10.06 25.62 -11.70
C VAL A 547 8.58 25.57 -12.04
N THR A 548 8.23 24.99 -13.19
CA THR A 548 6.86 24.97 -13.72
C THR A 548 6.13 23.66 -13.40
N GLY A 549 6.85 22.61 -13.05
CA GLY A 549 6.32 21.25 -12.91
C GLY A 549 5.95 20.57 -14.24
N MET A 550 6.17 21.23 -15.39
CA MET A 550 5.86 20.67 -16.70
C MET A 550 6.74 19.51 -17.08
N PHE A 551 6.19 18.56 -17.78
CA PHE A 551 6.94 17.43 -18.35
C PHE A 551 7.69 17.84 -19.60
N ASP A 552 7.21 18.82 -20.38
CA ASP A 552 7.75 19.25 -21.68
C ASP A 552 7.85 18.07 -22.68
N PRO A 553 6.75 17.38 -23.01
CA PRO A 553 6.78 16.07 -23.69
C PRO A 553 7.52 16.08 -25.03
N TYR A 554 7.42 17.17 -25.79
CA TYR A 554 7.98 17.27 -27.14
C TYR A 554 9.38 17.95 -27.17
N LYS A 555 9.94 18.30 -26.00
CA LYS A 555 11.27 18.88 -25.91
C LYS A 555 12.33 17.82 -26.16
N PRO A 556 13.31 18.07 -27.06
CA PRO A 556 14.41 17.16 -27.31
C PRO A 556 15.24 16.91 -26.02
N MET A 557 15.67 15.67 -25.83
CA MET A 557 16.52 15.28 -24.71
C MET A 557 17.98 15.45 -25.06
N THR A 558 18.75 16.14 -24.17
CA THR A 558 20.19 16.18 -24.30
C THR A 558 20.82 14.88 -23.77
N ARG A 559 22.05 14.62 -24.20
CA ARG A 559 22.82 13.47 -23.73
C ARG A 559 23.06 13.53 -22.22
N ALA A 560 23.25 14.73 -21.64
CA ALA A 560 23.31 14.92 -20.20
C ALA A 560 22.00 14.53 -19.49
N MET A 561 20.84 14.89 -20.06
CA MET A 561 19.52 14.50 -19.51
C MET A 561 19.33 12.99 -19.53
N ILE A 562 19.71 12.31 -20.62
CA ILE A 562 19.66 10.84 -20.70
C ILE A 562 20.57 10.20 -19.66
N ALA A 563 21.81 10.69 -19.52
CA ALA A 563 22.74 10.21 -18.49
C ALA A 563 22.11 10.36 -17.08
N GLN A 564 21.44 11.47 -16.80
CA GLN A 564 20.77 11.71 -15.52
C GLN A 564 19.62 10.73 -15.26
N VAL A 565 18.77 10.44 -16.26
CA VAL A 565 17.70 9.45 -16.14
C VAL A 565 18.28 8.06 -15.89
N MET A 566 19.31 7.66 -16.65
CA MET A 566 20.01 6.39 -16.49
C MET A 566 20.59 6.23 -15.07
N TYR A 567 21.23 7.29 -14.57
CA TYR A 567 21.84 7.30 -13.24
C TYR A 567 20.80 7.20 -12.13
N LYS A 568 19.78 8.07 -12.18
CA LYS A 568 18.68 8.06 -11.18
C LYS A 568 17.95 6.72 -11.11
N LYS A 569 17.75 6.07 -12.26
CA LYS A 569 17.07 4.76 -12.32
C LYS A 569 17.92 3.62 -11.77
N ASN A 570 19.24 3.61 -12.05
CA ASN A 570 20.07 2.43 -11.83
C ASN A 570 21.08 2.56 -10.67
N ALA A 571 21.45 3.78 -10.27
CA ALA A 571 22.54 3.98 -9.33
C ALA A 571 22.51 5.33 -8.58
N PRO A 572 21.39 5.77 -8.00
CA PRO A 572 21.21 7.15 -7.49
C PRO A 572 22.21 7.56 -6.41
N ASN A 573 22.85 6.61 -5.75
CA ASN A 573 23.79 6.86 -4.65
C ASN A 573 25.24 6.49 -4.98
N VAL A 574 25.52 5.99 -6.20
CA VAL A 574 26.86 5.60 -6.60
C VAL A 574 27.70 6.82 -6.96
N ILE A 575 28.90 6.90 -6.43
CA ILE A 575 29.89 7.93 -6.76
C ILE A 575 30.95 7.30 -7.64
N SER A 576 31.10 7.79 -8.88
CA SER A 576 32.16 7.39 -9.80
C SER A 576 33.22 8.47 -9.90
N PRO A 577 34.48 8.12 -10.27
CA PRO A 577 35.52 9.09 -10.49
C PRO A 577 35.13 10.11 -11.57
N SER A 578 35.62 11.34 -11.45
CA SER A 578 35.40 12.37 -12.47
C SER A 578 35.96 11.91 -13.83
N CYS A 579 35.14 12.02 -14.87
CA CYS A 579 35.55 11.69 -16.22
C CYS A 579 36.45 12.81 -16.80
N ASN A 580 37.39 12.40 -17.66
CA ASN A 580 38.27 13.37 -18.34
C ASN A 580 37.61 13.81 -19.66
N LYS A 581 36.50 14.54 -19.60
CA LYS A 581 35.74 15.07 -20.73
C LYS A 581 35.74 16.59 -20.65
N PRO A 582 36.26 17.33 -21.62
CA PRO A 582 36.45 18.79 -21.53
C PRO A 582 35.14 19.58 -21.43
N ASP A 583 34.05 19.02 -21.96
CA ASP A 583 32.74 19.65 -21.99
C ASP A 583 31.84 19.25 -20.78
N VAL A 584 32.40 18.59 -19.76
CA VAL A 584 31.66 18.19 -18.54
C VAL A 584 32.14 19.03 -17.37
N ASP A 585 31.37 20.05 -17.01
CA ASP A 585 31.60 20.83 -15.78
C ASP A 585 31.25 19.99 -14.57
N GLN A 586 32.23 19.73 -13.69
CA GLN A 586 32.08 18.87 -12.51
C GLN A 586 31.22 19.49 -11.39
N ASN A 587 30.86 20.78 -11.49
CA ASN A 587 29.99 21.47 -10.53
C ASN A 587 28.51 21.46 -10.94
N GLU A 588 28.20 21.01 -12.15
CA GLU A 588 26.86 21.02 -12.70
C GLU A 588 26.05 19.78 -12.28
N TRP A 589 24.71 19.91 -12.35
CA TRP A 589 23.76 18.90 -11.93
C TRP A 589 23.93 17.53 -12.59
N TYR A 590 24.45 17.48 -13.79
CA TYR A 590 24.66 16.28 -14.60
C TYR A 590 25.99 15.55 -14.31
N ALA A 591 26.92 16.19 -13.62
CA ALA A 591 28.30 15.71 -13.50
C ALA A 591 28.38 14.27 -12.95
N ARG A 592 27.68 13.99 -11.85
CA ARG A 592 27.65 12.64 -11.24
C ARG A 592 27.13 11.59 -12.21
N ALA A 593 26.07 11.91 -12.92
CA ALA A 593 25.43 11.00 -13.86
C ALA A 593 26.35 10.70 -15.06
N ILE A 594 26.97 11.73 -15.63
CA ILE A 594 27.91 11.56 -16.73
C ILE A 594 29.14 10.77 -16.28
N ASN A 595 29.73 11.09 -15.13
CA ASN A 595 30.84 10.35 -14.55
C ASN A 595 30.53 8.86 -14.41
N TRP A 596 29.34 8.53 -13.87
CA TRP A 596 28.88 7.16 -13.74
C TRP A 596 28.66 6.48 -15.11
N CYS A 597 28.04 7.16 -16.07
CA CYS A 597 27.83 6.61 -17.40
C CYS A 597 29.13 6.31 -18.13
N VAL A 598 30.15 7.19 -18.00
CA VAL A 598 31.48 7.00 -18.59
C VAL A 598 32.22 5.85 -17.90
N ASP A 599 32.22 5.82 -16.56
CA ASP A 599 32.86 4.78 -15.75
C ASP A 599 32.30 3.38 -16.08
N ARG A 600 31.00 3.28 -16.25
CA ARG A 600 30.29 2.03 -16.59
C ARG A 600 30.22 1.74 -18.08
N ARG A 601 30.83 2.57 -18.93
CA ARG A 601 30.85 2.47 -20.41
C ARG A 601 29.45 2.44 -21.04
N ILE A 602 28.50 3.09 -20.40
CA ILE A 602 27.10 3.22 -20.89
C ILE A 602 27.06 4.29 -21.99
N MET A 603 27.64 5.45 -21.69
CA MET A 603 27.81 6.58 -22.62
C MET A 603 29.23 7.10 -22.49
N THR A 604 30.06 6.90 -23.50
CA THR A 604 31.52 7.21 -23.46
C THR A 604 31.88 8.51 -24.14
N GLY A 605 30.93 9.21 -24.76
CA GLY A 605 31.15 10.37 -25.61
C GLY A 605 31.37 9.98 -27.07
N TYR A 606 31.89 10.92 -27.85
CA TYR A 606 32.16 10.72 -29.29
C TYR A 606 33.46 9.99 -29.54
N ASP A 607 33.51 9.21 -30.61
CA ASP A 607 34.67 8.46 -31.09
C ASP A 607 35.23 9.12 -32.37
N ASP A 608 35.38 10.44 -32.34
CA ASP A 608 35.85 11.28 -33.46
C ASP A 608 37.20 11.96 -33.16
N GLY A 609 37.84 11.59 -32.06
CA GLY A 609 39.07 12.18 -31.59
C GLY A 609 38.92 13.49 -30.80
N SER A 610 37.70 14.03 -30.66
CA SER A 610 37.47 15.26 -29.89
C SER A 610 37.54 15.06 -28.37
N ASN A 611 37.38 13.84 -27.91
CA ASN A 611 37.22 13.48 -26.50
C ASN A 611 36.05 14.17 -25.79
N LEU A 612 35.04 14.69 -26.52
CA LEU A 612 33.84 15.32 -25.94
C LEU A 612 32.82 14.26 -25.51
N PHE A 613 32.07 14.56 -24.45
CA PHE A 613 30.88 13.79 -24.10
C PHE A 613 29.68 14.15 -24.98
N GLY A 614 29.60 15.39 -25.43
CA GLY A 614 28.46 15.97 -26.12
C GLY A 614 27.37 16.36 -25.12
N THR A 615 27.76 16.99 -24.00
CA THR A 615 26.86 17.23 -22.82
C THR A 615 25.54 17.88 -23.19
N ASN A 616 25.58 18.90 -24.05
CA ASN A 616 24.43 19.69 -24.47
C ASN A 616 23.83 19.25 -25.82
N ASP A 617 24.46 18.29 -26.49
CA ASP A 617 23.95 17.81 -27.77
C ASP A 617 22.70 16.95 -27.56
N THR A 618 21.75 17.06 -28.46
CA THR A 618 20.54 16.19 -28.47
C THR A 618 20.93 14.75 -28.81
N ILE A 619 20.20 13.80 -28.25
CA ILE A 619 20.41 12.38 -28.58
C ILE A 619 19.48 11.95 -29.71
N THR A 620 19.97 11.18 -30.66
CA THR A 620 19.15 10.59 -31.71
C THR A 620 18.56 9.25 -31.28
N ARG A 621 17.53 8.79 -31.99
CA ARG A 621 16.85 7.50 -31.72
C ARG A 621 17.82 6.33 -31.86
N GLU A 622 18.68 6.31 -32.91
CA GLU A 622 19.71 5.26 -33.07
C GLU A 622 20.75 5.26 -31.96
N GLN A 623 21.18 6.47 -31.49
CA GLN A 623 22.10 6.58 -30.37
C GLN A 623 21.49 6.04 -29.09
N MET A 624 20.19 6.28 -28.85
CA MET A 624 19.49 5.75 -27.69
C MET A 624 19.41 4.22 -27.69
N CYS A 625 19.26 3.59 -28.86
CA CYS A 625 19.32 2.12 -28.97
C CYS A 625 20.66 1.56 -28.44
N LYS A 626 21.78 2.19 -28.80
CA LYS A 626 23.09 1.79 -28.28
C LYS A 626 23.24 2.03 -26.77
N VAL A 627 22.68 3.13 -26.25
CA VAL A 627 22.69 3.43 -24.81
C VAL A 627 21.94 2.37 -24.03
N VAL A 628 20.75 2.00 -24.46
CA VAL A 628 19.94 0.93 -23.80
C VAL A 628 20.65 -0.41 -23.93
N PHE A 629 21.16 -0.76 -25.11
CA PHE A 629 21.87 -2.01 -25.32
C PHE A 629 23.08 -2.15 -24.37
N SER A 630 23.80 -1.07 -24.08
CA SER A 630 24.97 -1.11 -23.18
C SER A 630 24.63 -1.55 -21.74
N ARG A 631 23.35 -1.58 -21.38
CA ARG A 631 22.85 -2.10 -20.09
C ARG A 631 22.32 -3.53 -20.19
N SER A 632 22.11 -4.03 -21.40
CA SER A 632 21.62 -5.40 -21.59
C SER A 632 22.76 -6.42 -21.46
N TYR A 633 22.41 -7.62 -21.05
CA TYR A 633 23.28 -8.80 -21.11
C TYR A 633 23.09 -9.57 -22.43
N SER A 634 22.41 -8.95 -23.40
CA SER A 634 22.05 -9.56 -24.69
C SER A 634 23.23 -9.58 -25.66
N ASN A 635 23.17 -10.51 -26.60
CA ASN A 635 24.09 -10.57 -27.73
C ASN A 635 23.38 -10.00 -28.98
N LEU A 636 24.00 -9.08 -29.69
CA LEU A 636 23.44 -8.50 -30.93
C LEU A 636 23.17 -9.55 -32.01
N ALA A 637 23.96 -10.65 -32.02
CA ALA A 637 23.75 -11.72 -33.01
C ALA A 637 22.48 -12.53 -32.86
N ASP A 638 21.80 -12.42 -31.68
CA ASP A 638 20.59 -13.16 -31.39
C ASP A 638 19.32 -12.37 -31.80
N ALA A 639 19.46 -11.17 -32.32
CA ALA A 639 18.35 -10.31 -32.68
C ALA A 639 17.81 -10.61 -34.10
N SER A 640 16.49 -10.73 -34.24
CA SER A 640 15.81 -10.92 -35.51
C SER A 640 15.62 -9.60 -36.27
N ARG A 641 15.82 -9.62 -37.58
CA ARG A 641 15.55 -8.48 -38.46
C ARG A 641 14.09 -8.32 -38.87
N GLU A 642 13.26 -9.32 -38.60
CA GLU A 642 11.92 -9.40 -39.17
C GLU A 642 11.07 -8.15 -38.92
N LYS A 643 11.09 -7.63 -37.68
CA LYS A 643 10.34 -6.41 -37.32
C LYS A 643 10.99 -5.15 -37.91
N TYR A 644 12.32 -5.09 -37.89
CA TYR A 644 13.10 -3.96 -38.46
C TYR A 644 12.83 -3.78 -39.95
N ASP A 645 12.84 -4.86 -40.72
CA ASP A 645 12.65 -4.82 -42.17
C ASP A 645 11.21 -4.40 -42.59
N LYS A 646 10.26 -4.36 -41.65
CA LYS A 646 8.91 -3.86 -41.84
C LYS A 646 8.76 -2.35 -41.64
N LEU A 647 9.75 -1.68 -41.08
CA LEU A 647 9.72 -0.24 -40.80
C LEU A 647 10.17 0.55 -42.03
N LEU A 648 9.57 1.70 -42.23
CA LEU A 648 10.02 2.67 -43.25
C LEU A 648 11.17 3.51 -42.73
N GLY A 649 12.07 3.94 -43.62
CA GLY A 649 13.21 4.80 -43.31
C GLY A 649 14.40 4.07 -42.66
N THR A 650 14.42 2.73 -42.70
CA THR A 650 15.52 1.93 -42.15
C THR A 650 16.84 2.19 -42.88
N GLU A 651 16.85 2.61 -44.16
CA GLU A 651 18.00 2.97 -44.97
C GLU A 651 18.72 4.24 -44.46
N GLN A 652 18.10 5.01 -43.59
CA GLN A 652 18.68 6.20 -42.97
C GLN A 652 19.47 5.85 -41.70
N THR A 653 19.45 4.59 -41.25
CA THR A 653 20.21 4.14 -40.08
C THR A 653 21.70 4.13 -40.41
N SER A 654 22.52 4.78 -39.57
CA SER A 654 23.98 4.75 -39.69
C SER A 654 24.50 3.30 -39.60
N ASP A 655 25.50 2.96 -40.42
CA ASP A 655 26.08 1.60 -40.48
C ASP A 655 26.47 1.06 -39.10
N TRP A 656 27.04 1.91 -38.25
CA TRP A 656 27.45 1.53 -36.90
C TRP A 656 26.26 1.24 -36.00
N ALA A 657 25.07 1.82 -36.26
CA ALA A 657 23.89 1.74 -35.40
C ALA A 657 22.97 0.59 -35.80
N VAL A 658 23.03 0.09 -37.04
CA VAL A 658 22.13 -0.96 -37.55
C VAL A 658 22.00 -2.15 -36.60
N PRO A 659 23.06 -2.76 -36.02
CA PRO A 659 22.91 -3.89 -35.12
C PRO A 659 22.12 -3.56 -33.85
N TYR A 660 22.34 -2.37 -33.29
CA TYR A 660 21.68 -1.90 -32.06
C TYR A 660 20.22 -1.56 -32.30
N VAL A 661 19.90 -1.00 -33.47
CA VAL A 661 18.51 -0.67 -33.83
C VAL A 661 17.72 -1.95 -34.11
N ILE A 662 18.29 -2.92 -34.84
CA ILE A 662 17.67 -4.24 -35.05
C ILE A 662 17.35 -4.88 -33.69
N TRP A 663 18.33 -4.91 -32.81
CA TRP A 663 18.15 -5.46 -31.46
C TRP A 663 17.05 -4.73 -30.67
N ALA A 664 17.03 -3.39 -30.71
CA ALA A 664 16.05 -2.58 -29.99
C ALA A 664 14.61 -2.80 -30.53
N VAL A 665 14.46 -2.93 -31.84
CA VAL A 665 13.16 -3.21 -32.48
C VAL A 665 12.71 -4.64 -32.20
N ASP A 666 13.60 -5.62 -32.27
CA ASP A 666 13.30 -7.02 -31.97
C ASP A 666 12.79 -7.19 -30.53
N ARG A 667 13.44 -6.53 -29.58
CA ARG A 667 13.10 -6.55 -28.16
C ARG A 667 11.94 -5.60 -27.75
N GLY A 668 11.34 -4.92 -28.69
CA GLY A 668 10.25 -3.98 -28.41
C GLY A 668 10.65 -2.73 -27.65
N VAL A 669 11.95 -2.41 -27.56
CA VAL A 669 12.46 -1.17 -26.98
C VAL A 669 12.01 0.04 -27.79
N ILE A 670 12.03 -0.10 -29.12
CA ILE A 670 11.52 0.87 -30.09
C ILE A 670 10.56 0.15 -31.05
N ASN A 671 9.36 0.70 -31.25
CA ASN A 671 8.30 0.10 -32.08
C ASN A 671 8.04 0.86 -33.41
N GLY A 672 8.79 1.94 -33.67
CA GLY A 672 8.50 2.84 -34.79
C GLY A 672 7.51 3.95 -34.44
N ILE A 673 7.35 4.90 -35.36
CA ILE A 673 6.38 6.02 -35.29
C ILE A 673 5.19 5.64 -36.17
N ASP A 674 4.00 5.66 -35.64
CA ASP A 674 2.76 5.37 -36.38
C ASP A 674 2.49 6.49 -37.39
N ASN A 675 2.38 6.13 -38.67
CA ASN A 675 2.06 7.05 -39.76
C ASN A 675 0.55 7.24 -39.97
N HIS A 676 -0.29 6.60 -39.15
CA HIS A 676 -1.76 6.63 -39.25
C HIS A 676 -2.35 6.04 -40.53
N ASP A 677 -1.57 5.29 -41.29
CA ASP A 677 -1.98 4.60 -42.52
C ASP A 677 -1.73 3.08 -42.46
N GLY A 678 -1.42 2.58 -41.26
CA GLY A 678 -1.07 1.19 -40.99
C GLY A 678 0.40 0.88 -41.22
N THR A 679 1.24 1.88 -41.49
CA THR A 679 2.70 1.75 -41.59
C THR A 679 3.38 2.43 -40.41
N TYR A 680 4.65 2.06 -40.15
CA TYR A 680 5.48 2.62 -39.09
C TYR A 680 6.82 3.07 -39.64
N SER A 681 7.29 4.25 -39.23
CA SER A 681 8.58 4.81 -39.61
C SER A 681 9.60 4.72 -38.48
N LEU A 682 10.86 4.44 -38.80
CA LEU A 682 11.93 4.33 -37.82
C LEU A 682 12.47 5.69 -37.39
N ASP A 683 12.74 6.61 -38.32
CA ASP A 683 13.38 7.93 -38.12
C ASP A 683 14.65 7.84 -37.23
N PRO A 684 15.68 7.11 -37.61
CA PRO A 684 16.81 6.79 -36.75
C PRO A 684 17.68 8.00 -36.38
N GLN A 685 17.73 9.00 -37.27
CA GLN A 685 18.50 10.25 -37.08
C GLN A 685 17.66 11.33 -36.36
N GLY A 686 16.37 11.10 -36.15
CA GLY A 686 15.50 12.04 -35.46
C GLY A 686 15.91 12.24 -33.99
N GLU A 687 15.78 13.48 -33.51
CA GLU A 687 16.01 13.83 -32.12
C GLU A 687 14.97 13.16 -31.23
N LEU A 688 15.43 12.56 -30.13
CA LEU A 688 14.54 11.88 -29.17
C LEU A 688 13.89 12.91 -28.26
N THR A 689 12.56 13.02 -28.29
CA THR A 689 11.81 13.89 -27.37
C THR A 689 11.62 13.26 -26.00
N ARG A 690 11.22 14.05 -24.98
CA ARG A 690 11.05 13.56 -23.60
C ARG A 690 9.99 12.48 -23.50
N CYS A 691 8.85 12.61 -24.18
CA CYS A 691 7.82 11.58 -24.19
C CYS A 691 8.30 10.29 -24.86
N GLN A 692 9.01 10.40 -25.98
CA GLN A 692 9.63 9.23 -26.63
C GLN A 692 10.70 8.58 -25.76
N ALA A 693 11.55 9.36 -25.09
CA ALA A 693 12.52 8.85 -24.16
C ALA A 693 11.86 8.10 -22.97
N ALA A 694 10.80 8.66 -22.40
CA ALA A 694 10.04 8.01 -21.35
C ALA A 694 9.49 6.64 -21.80
N GLN A 695 8.92 6.58 -23.03
CA GLN A 695 8.43 5.33 -23.59
C GLN A 695 9.55 4.31 -23.83
N VAL A 696 10.70 4.73 -24.37
CA VAL A 696 11.86 3.85 -24.56
C VAL A 696 12.37 3.30 -23.23
N PHE A 697 12.42 4.12 -22.18
CA PHE A 697 12.80 3.66 -20.85
C PHE A 697 11.80 2.65 -20.28
N VAL A 698 10.50 2.92 -20.37
CA VAL A 698 9.46 2.00 -19.91
C VAL A 698 9.50 0.68 -20.68
N ASN A 699 9.62 0.74 -22.02
CA ASN A 699 9.76 -0.45 -22.83
C ASN A 699 11.01 -1.27 -22.44
N SER A 700 12.13 -0.59 -22.14
CA SER A 700 13.37 -1.25 -21.70
C SER A 700 13.25 -1.92 -20.34
N ILE A 701 12.50 -1.30 -19.43
CA ILE A 701 12.17 -1.88 -18.11
C ILE A 701 11.27 -3.11 -18.31
N ASN A 702 10.22 -2.98 -19.11
CA ASN A 702 9.28 -4.06 -19.39
C ASN A 702 9.94 -5.25 -20.12
N ALA A 703 10.99 -5.00 -20.90
CA ALA A 703 11.80 -6.04 -21.54
C ALA A 703 12.87 -6.63 -20.61
N GLY A 704 12.92 -6.26 -19.32
CA GLY A 704 13.90 -6.76 -18.37
C GLY A 704 15.36 -6.33 -18.66
N ILE A 705 15.54 -5.22 -19.37
CA ILE A 705 16.85 -4.71 -19.77
C ILE A 705 17.41 -3.74 -18.73
N MET A 706 16.51 -3.03 -18.01
CA MET A 706 16.88 -1.95 -17.10
C MET A 706 16.19 -2.05 -15.76
#